data_0bff711a9fddc7b51c1b82b8a9131eb4
#
_entry.id   0bff711a9fddc7b51c1b82b8a9131eb4
#
_cell.length_a   1.000
_cell.length_b   1.000
_cell.length_c   1.000
_cell.angle_alpha   90.00
_cell.angle_beta   90.00
_cell.angle_gamma   90.00
#
_symmetry.space_group_name_H-M   'P 1'
#
loop_
_entity.id
_entity.type
_entity.pdbx_description
1 polymer ?
#
loop_
_entity_poly.entity_id
_entity_poly.type
_entity_poly.pdbx_seq_one_letter_code
_entity_poly.pdbx_strand_id
1 'polypeptide(L)'
;MSNIDYEKELNKEQLSAVRTIDGPLRIIAGAGSGKTRTLIYRVAWMLEHGINPRNILLLTFTNKAADEMMSRAESMLDDRCGDVTACTFHSFCVLILRRYADSIDMSKDFTIMGTPDVTEAIDRIKSKLGYNKLKGMPKGSAIAGYISKSVNMKRPIEEFLHNGDRIRAEDYAEEIKKVAREYRSYKIERNLMDYDDLLYFTEKLLAESPIVRNMTESKYQYVMVDEYQDTNSLQENILLLLTRNHHNLCVVGDDYQSIYKFRGADVNNIIDFKKRMPEAHDVTLHCNYRSDQRILNLANNVMKNHANEGIYKEMNSEYDFGQMPQLIQVDSSYDERDQVFQIIQNALCNGFTRSDIAILERSSFSSNLIEARLTQEGIPYTKAGGLKFMEKAHVQDILAFLKCIANPHNEIAFFRALKKYPAIGGTFAQRISELIIKSGYSGLVENPYRKRAFYPDMVALKGKLEEWQQMDLLEVMEAVEKYYSALCERVINGMKLEDESKRDELLSENDSHSEDFDTLNIMAKEHRTLTGFLDKLTLETDVPTADDDALHISTIHSAKGLEFPVVIILDCADGIFPRVTCENEHSEDDEEELRCFYVAMTRAKNQLYMIQPKYAARYGRMEQVAPSHYLTGEEEYFELVDETGESFLEL
;
A
#
# COMPACT_ATOMS: atom_id res chain seq x y z
N MET A 1 30.20 -28.26 17.77
CA MET A 1 29.16 -29.15 17.20
C MET A 1 27.86 -28.46 17.47
N SER A 2 27.04 -28.26 16.46
CA SER A 2 25.76 -27.57 16.62
C SER A 2 24.81 -28.45 17.48
N ASN A 3 23.93 -27.75 18.19
CA ASN A 3 22.87 -28.38 18.97
C ASN A 3 21.54 -28.41 18.18
N ILE A 4 21.55 -28.15 16.86
CA ILE A 4 20.32 -28.10 16.07
C ILE A 4 19.93 -29.50 15.62
N ASP A 5 18.78 -29.96 16.07
CA ASP A 5 18.17 -31.20 15.62
C ASP A 5 17.23 -30.92 14.43
N TYR A 6 17.80 -30.82 13.22
CA TYR A 6 17.06 -30.49 12.01
C TYR A 6 15.90 -31.44 11.70
N GLU A 7 16.02 -32.72 12.08
CA GLU A 7 14.97 -33.72 11.83
C GLU A 7 13.76 -33.55 12.76
N LYS A 8 13.98 -32.96 13.91
CA LYS A 8 12.92 -32.63 14.86
C LYS A 8 12.28 -31.26 14.57
N GLU A 9 13.10 -30.30 14.13
CA GLU A 9 12.68 -28.90 13.94
C GLU A 9 12.01 -28.65 12.59
N LEU A 10 12.26 -29.48 11.57
CA LEU A 10 11.79 -29.29 10.21
C LEU A 10 10.95 -30.47 9.74
N ASN A 11 9.90 -30.17 8.97
CA ASN A 11 9.19 -31.20 8.25
C ASN A 11 10.04 -31.76 7.09
N LYS A 12 9.54 -32.81 6.42
CA LYS A 12 10.31 -33.51 5.36
C LYS A 12 10.66 -32.63 4.19
N GLU A 13 9.73 -31.77 3.75
CA GLU A 13 9.90 -30.86 2.63
C GLU A 13 10.90 -29.75 2.97
N GLN A 14 10.76 -29.15 4.15
CA GLN A 14 11.70 -28.15 4.66
C GLN A 14 13.11 -28.73 4.81
N LEU A 15 13.21 -29.93 5.37
CA LEU A 15 14.48 -30.63 5.53
C LEU A 15 15.14 -30.95 4.19
N SER A 16 14.36 -31.36 3.18
CA SER A 16 14.84 -31.58 1.81
C SER A 16 15.40 -30.28 1.21
N ALA A 17 14.67 -29.18 1.34
CA ALA A 17 15.12 -27.87 0.87
C ALA A 17 16.40 -27.39 1.57
N VAL A 18 16.50 -27.60 2.87
CA VAL A 18 17.67 -27.22 3.68
C VAL A 18 18.92 -28.03 3.30
N ARG A 19 18.79 -29.32 3.03
CA ARG A 19 19.90 -30.23 2.69
C ARG A 19 20.37 -30.11 1.23
N THR A 20 19.55 -29.58 0.32
CA THR A 20 19.91 -29.41 -1.09
C THR A 20 20.77 -28.15 -1.26
N ILE A 21 22.08 -28.25 -1.08
CA ILE A 21 23.01 -27.10 -1.04
C ILE A 21 23.36 -26.64 -2.47
N ASP A 22 23.82 -27.58 -3.31
CA ASP A 22 24.37 -27.26 -4.63
C ASP A 22 23.31 -27.35 -5.72
N GLY A 23 23.49 -26.55 -6.78
CA GLY A 23 22.60 -26.44 -7.92
C GLY A 23 21.40 -25.52 -7.69
N PRO A 24 20.58 -25.30 -8.72
CA PRO A 24 19.41 -24.43 -8.62
C PRO A 24 18.28 -25.13 -7.87
N LEU A 25 17.69 -24.42 -6.92
CA LEU A 25 16.60 -24.88 -6.08
C LEU A 25 15.43 -23.90 -6.12
N ARG A 26 14.23 -24.39 -6.49
CA ARG A 26 13.00 -23.60 -6.36
C ARG A 26 12.16 -24.17 -5.21
N ILE A 27 11.86 -23.34 -4.23
CA ILE A 27 10.98 -23.67 -3.11
C ILE A 27 9.65 -22.93 -3.33
N ILE A 28 8.61 -23.69 -3.67
CA ILE A 28 7.25 -23.21 -3.81
C ILE A 28 6.62 -23.31 -2.43
N ALA A 29 6.24 -22.19 -1.85
CA ALA A 29 5.91 -22.14 -0.44
C ALA A 29 4.70 -21.23 -0.22
N GLY A 30 3.52 -21.82 -0.01
CA GLY A 30 2.29 -21.07 0.25
C GLY A 30 2.36 -20.18 1.49
N ALA A 31 1.30 -19.40 1.71
CA ALA A 31 1.18 -18.56 2.89
C ALA A 31 1.36 -19.41 4.16
N GLY A 32 2.11 -18.91 5.15
CA GLY A 32 2.26 -19.60 6.43
C GLY A 32 3.05 -20.92 6.44
N SER A 33 3.68 -21.32 5.32
CA SER A 33 4.41 -22.59 5.19
C SER A 33 5.82 -22.59 5.79
N GLY A 34 6.26 -21.48 6.39
CA GLY A 34 7.59 -21.36 6.98
C GLY A 34 8.71 -21.08 5.98
N LYS A 35 8.45 -20.32 4.91
CA LYS A 35 9.45 -19.83 3.93
C LYS A 35 10.72 -19.32 4.60
N THR A 36 10.55 -18.29 5.42
CA THR A 36 11.65 -17.64 6.15
C THR A 36 12.38 -18.61 7.08
N ARG A 37 11.64 -19.47 7.79
CA ARG A 37 12.22 -20.51 8.65
C ARG A 37 13.11 -21.44 7.82
N THR A 38 12.65 -21.91 6.68
CA THR A 38 13.42 -22.78 5.79
C THR A 38 14.72 -22.15 5.33
N LEU A 39 14.69 -20.86 4.95
CA LEU A 39 15.90 -20.11 4.55
C LEU A 39 16.90 -19.96 5.71
N ILE A 40 16.43 -19.63 6.91
CA ILE A 40 17.27 -19.49 8.10
C ILE A 40 17.97 -20.83 8.43
N TYR A 41 17.21 -21.93 8.46
CA TYR A 41 17.79 -23.26 8.71
C TYR A 41 18.73 -23.70 7.59
N ARG A 42 18.49 -23.28 6.34
CA ARG A 42 19.41 -23.53 5.22
C ARG A 42 20.74 -22.80 5.40
N VAL A 43 20.72 -21.52 5.80
CA VAL A 43 21.94 -20.77 6.15
C VAL A 43 22.70 -21.51 7.27
N ALA A 44 21.99 -21.88 8.33
CA ALA A 44 22.58 -22.61 9.46
C ALA A 44 23.23 -23.93 9.00
N TRP A 45 22.52 -24.71 8.20
CA TRP A 45 23.02 -25.97 7.66
C TRP A 45 24.29 -25.79 6.81
N MET A 46 24.30 -24.77 5.92
CA MET A 46 25.45 -24.46 5.08
C MET A 46 26.70 -24.09 5.89
N LEU A 47 26.53 -23.26 6.93
CA LEU A 47 27.65 -22.86 7.81
C LEU A 47 28.22 -24.05 8.59
N GLU A 48 27.36 -24.96 9.06
CA GLU A 48 27.78 -26.18 9.75
C GLU A 48 28.52 -27.17 8.85
N HIS A 49 28.21 -27.17 7.56
CA HIS A 49 28.88 -28.00 6.56
C HIS A 49 30.12 -27.33 5.94
N GLY A 50 30.61 -26.24 6.58
CA GLY A 50 31.89 -25.64 6.23
C GLY A 50 31.85 -24.61 5.11
N ILE A 51 30.68 -24.19 4.67
CA ILE A 51 30.55 -23.10 3.68
C ILE A 51 30.93 -21.80 4.37
N ASN A 52 31.82 -21.02 3.72
CA ASN A 52 32.22 -19.74 4.24
C ASN A 52 31.05 -18.75 4.20
N PRO A 53 30.66 -18.11 5.33
CA PRO A 53 29.55 -17.17 5.37
C PRO A 53 29.67 -16.02 4.36
N ARG A 54 30.89 -15.57 4.05
CA ARG A 54 31.14 -14.53 3.05
C ARG A 54 30.81 -14.94 1.61
N ASN A 55 30.59 -16.22 1.37
CA ASN A 55 30.20 -16.75 0.06
C ASN A 55 28.67 -16.86 -0.08
N ILE A 56 27.91 -16.51 0.96
CA ILE A 56 26.46 -16.57 0.98
C ILE A 56 25.88 -15.17 0.77
N LEU A 57 24.98 -15.04 -0.21
CA LEU A 57 24.18 -13.85 -0.47
C LEU A 57 22.70 -14.20 -0.25
N LEU A 58 22.04 -13.50 0.65
CA LEU A 58 20.60 -13.59 0.90
C LEU A 58 19.93 -12.27 0.50
N LEU A 59 19.08 -12.33 -0.52
CA LEU A 59 18.33 -11.17 -1.02
C LEU A 59 16.88 -11.26 -0.56
N THR A 60 16.39 -10.15 0.00
CA THR A 60 15.03 -10.00 0.52
C THR A 60 14.34 -8.77 -0.08
N PHE A 61 13.03 -8.66 0.13
CA PHE A 61 12.27 -7.50 -0.34
C PHE A 61 12.44 -6.26 0.55
N THR A 62 12.65 -6.43 1.86
CA THR A 62 12.83 -5.33 2.83
C THR A 62 14.07 -5.54 3.69
N ASN A 63 14.73 -4.44 4.09
CA ASN A 63 15.88 -4.51 5.01
C ASN A 63 15.47 -5.13 6.36
N LYS A 64 14.27 -4.80 6.87
CA LYS A 64 13.76 -5.39 8.11
C LYS A 64 13.69 -6.92 8.05
N ALA A 65 13.25 -7.49 6.90
CA ALA A 65 13.22 -8.94 6.72
C ALA A 65 14.63 -9.54 6.72
N ALA A 66 15.60 -8.88 6.07
CA ALA A 66 17.00 -9.32 6.09
C ALA A 66 17.58 -9.32 7.52
N ASP A 67 17.39 -8.23 8.25
CA ASP A 67 17.89 -8.07 9.64
C ASP A 67 17.25 -9.12 10.57
N GLU A 68 15.95 -9.34 10.44
CA GLU A 68 15.23 -10.34 11.23
C GLU A 68 15.71 -11.77 10.94
N MET A 69 15.91 -12.12 9.66
CA MET A 69 16.45 -13.42 9.28
C MET A 69 17.84 -13.65 9.87
N MET A 70 18.71 -12.65 9.79
CA MET A 70 20.07 -12.78 10.31
C MET A 70 20.10 -12.85 11.84
N SER A 71 19.32 -12.02 12.52
CA SER A 71 19.19 -12.08 13.99
C SER A 71 18.70 -13.44 14.48
N ARG A 72 17.73 -14.05 13.78
CA ARG A 72 17.25 -15.41 14.08
C ARG A 72 18.32 -16.47 13.81
N ALA A 73 19.07 -16.35 12.70
CA ALA A 73 20.16 -17.27 12.39
C ALA A 73 21.29 -17.19 13.44
N GLU A 74 21.69 -15.99 13.86
CA GLU A 74 22.67 -15.75 14.92
C GLU A 74 22.23 -16.35 16.27
N SER A 75 20.94 -16.20 16.61
CA SER A 75 20.41 -16.78 17.86
C SER A 75 20.41 -18.32 17.86
N MET A 76 20.40 -18.95 16.69
CA MET A 76 20.40 -20.42 16.54
C MET A 76 21.80 -21.02 16.50
N LEU A 77 22.76 -20.29 15.93
CA LEU A 77 24.12 -20.80 15.74
C LEU A 77 25.14 -20.05 16.62
N ASP A 78 25.62 -18.94 16.11
CA ASP A 78 26.63 -18.06 16.70
C ASP A 78 26.94 -16.87 15.78
N ASP A 79 27.91 -16.03 16.19
CA ASP A 79 28.33 -14.80 15.50
C ASP A 79 28.85 -15.02 14.07
N ARG A 80 29.09 -16.26 13.62
CA ARG A 80 29.53 -16.55 12.24
C ARG A 80 28.49 -16.11 11.20
N CYS A 81 27.22 -16.08 11.57
CA CYS A 81 26.16 -15.60 10.71
C CYS A 81 26.34 -14.14 10.28
N GLY A 82 26.97 -13.30 11.12
CA GLY A 82 27.19 -11.88 10.82
C GLY A 82 28.07 -11.59 9.59
N ASP A 83 28.82 -12.58 9.10
CA ASP A 83 29.60 -12.45 7.84
C ASP A 83 28.79 -12.79 6.57
N VAL A 84 27.55 -13.28 6.70
CA VAL A 84 26.63 -13.51 5.56
C VAL A 84 26.18 -12.14 5.01
N THR A 85 26.16 -12.01 3.68
CA THR A 85 25.63 -10.79 3.07
C THR A 85 24.12 -10.93 2.92
N ALA A 86 23.33 -10.34 3.83
CA ALA A 86 21.88 -10.30 3.77
C ALA A 86 21.40 -8.86 3.55
N CYS A 87 20.67 -8.58 2.48
CA CYS A 87 20.23 -7.22 2.14
C CYS A 87 19.11 -7.23 1.08
N THR A 88 18.58 -6.04 0.75
CA THR A 88 17.66 -5.89 -0.38
C THR A 88 18.42 -5.86 -1.71
N PHE A 89 17.72 -6.10 -2.84
CA PHE A 89 18.30 -5.95 -4.18
C PHE A 89 18.95 -4.58 -4.38
N HIS A 90 18.27 -3.51 -3.99
CA HIS A 90 18.81 -2.15 -4.15
C HIS A 90 20.07 -1.93 -3.30
N SER A 91 20.08 -2.41 -2.07
CA SER A 91 21.27 -2.33 -1.21
C SER A 91 22.45 -3.11 -1.79
N PHE A 92 22.19 -4.30 -2.34
CA PHE A 92 23.20 -5.08 -3.06
C PHE A 92 23.73 -4.31 -4.29
N CYS A 93 22.84 -3.73 -5.09
CA CYS A 93 23.24 -2.93 -6.26
C CYS A 93 24.12 -1.73 -5.87
N VAL A 94 23.76 -1.03 -4.80
CA VAL A 94 24.61 0.07 -4.27
C VAL A 94 25.99 -0.44 -3.89
N LEU A 95 26.08 -1.57 -3.19
CA LEU A 95 27.35 -2.18 -2.80
C LEU A 95 28.23 -2.50 -4.02
N ILE A 96 27.66 -3.07 -5.07
CA ILE A 96 28.38 -3.43 -6.31
C ILE A 96 28.80 -2.17 -7.08
N LEU A 97 27.89 -1.22 -7.29
CA LEU A 97 28.16 0.01 -8.06
C LEU A 97 29.17 0.91 -7.35
N ARG A 98 29.10 1.09 -6.01
CA ARG A 98 30.10 1.84 -5.23
C ARG A 98 31.51 1.26 -5.38
N ARG A 99 31.61 -0.03 -5.66
CA ARG A 99 32.90 -0.71 -5.79
C ARG A 99 33.44 -0.73 -7.22
N TYR A 100 32.56 -0.89 -8.22
CA TYR A 100 32.98 -1.27 -9.56
C TYR A 100 32.42 -0.39 -10.69
N ALA A 101 31.67 0.70 -10.42
CA ALA A 101 31.03 1.52 -11.47
C ALA A 101 32.03 2.06 -12.50
N ASP A 102 33.29 2.29 -12.13
CA ASP A 102 34.35 2.73 -13.06
C ASP A 102 34.55 1.76 -14.25
N SER A 103 34.19 0.47 -14.07
CA SER A 103 34.31 -0.53 -15.15
C SER A 103 33.30 -0.34 -16.28
N ILE A 104 32.35 0.58 -16.13
CA ILE A 104 31.36 0.99 -17.15
C ILE A 104 31.33 2.51 -17.33
N ASP A 105 32.49 3.17 -17.09
CA ASP A 105 32.67 4.61 -17.24
C ASP A 105 31.72 5.46 -16.39
N MET A 106 31.35 4.98 -15.20
CA MET A 106 30.49 5.69 -14.26
C MET A 106 31.24 6.03 -12.97
N SER A 107 30.89 7.17 -12.38
CA SER A 107 31.44 7.55 -11.07
C SER A 107 30.86 6.69 -9.95
N LYS A 108 31.72 6.35 -8.98
CA LYS A 108 31.30 5.66 -7.74
C LYS A 108 30.59 6.58 -6.76
N ASP A 109 30.80 7.91 -6.87
CA ASP A 109 30.29 8.92 -5.93
C ASP A 109 28.91 9.46 -6.32
N PHE A 110 28.07 8.62 -6.92
CA PHE A 110 26.71 9.01 -7.31
C PHE A 110 25.81 9.29 -6.10
N THR A 111 24.85 10.18 -6.28
CA THR A 111 23.79 10.45 -5.29
C THR A 111 22.52 9.70 -5.67
N ILE A 112 21.87 9.08 -4.68
CA ILE A 112 20.61 8.35 -4.87
C ILE A 112 19.44 9.33 -4.71
N MET A 113 18.54 9.35 -5.70
CA MET A 113 17.30 10.13 -5.69
C MET A 113 16.16 9.31 -5.09
N GLY A 114 15.45 9.90 -4.13
CA GLY A 114 14.18 9.36 -3.64
C GLY A 114 13.01 9.66 -4.58
N THR A 115 11.86 9.04 -4.35
CA THR A 115 10.66 9.25 -5.17
C THR A 115 10.23 10.73 -5.29
N PRO A 116 10.28 11.55 -4.23
CA PRO A 116 9.97 12.98 -4.35
C PRO A 116 10.94 13.72 -5.29
N ASP A 117 12.26 13.41 -5.20
CA ASP A 117 13.27 14.03 -6.04
C ASP A 117 13.08 13.69 -7.52
N VAL A 118 12.71 12.42 -7.80
CA VAL A 118 12.39 11.95 -9.16
C VAL A 118 11.24 12.74 -9.75
N THR A 119 10.13 12.85 -9.01
CA THR A 119 8.94 13.58 -9.43
C THR A 119 9.27 15.07 -9.71
N GLU A 120 9.98 15.72 -8.79
CA GLU A 120 10.38 17.11 -8.96
C GLU A 120 11.31 17.32 -10.16
N ALA A 121 12.26 16.43 -10.39
CA ALA A 121 13.15 16.50 -11.54
C ALA A 121 12.37 16.40 -12.87
N ILE A 122 11.42 15.47 -12.96
CA ILE A 122 10.57 15.29 -14.14
C ILE A 122 9.68 16.51 -14.37
N ASP A 123 9.06 17.08 -13.34
CA ASP A 123 8.24 18.29 -13.46
C ASP A 123 9.06 19.51 -13.90
N ARG A 124 10.28 19.66 -13.41
CA ARG A 124 11.23 20.70 -13.90
C ARG A 124 11.59 20.50 -15.37
N ILE A 125 11.80 19.28 -15.83
CA ILE A 125 12.09 18.96 -17.23
C ILE A 125 10.87 19.25 -18.10
N LYS A 126 9.67 18.84 -17.70
CA LYS A 126 8.40 19.19 -18.38
C LYS A 126 8.27 20.71 -18.54
N SER A 127 8.52 21.45 -17.46
CA SER A 127 8.46 22.92 -17.47
C SER A 127 9.45 23.53 -18.46
N LYS A 128 10.71 23.05 -18.45
CA LYS A 128 11.75 23.51 -19.38
C LYS A 128 11.42 23.23 -20.84
N LEU A 129 10.75 22.11 -21.12
CA LEU A 129 10.29 21.74 -22.46
C LEU A 129 9.00 22.46 -22.87
N GLY A 130 8.36 23.19 -21.97
CA GLY A 130 7.09 23.88 -22.20
C GLY A 130 5.86 22.96 -22.21
N TYR A 131 6.00 21.72 -21.77
CA TYR A 131 4.95 20.69 -21.77
C TYR A 131 3.93 20.85 -20.65
N ASN A 132 4.21 21.68 -19.65
CA ASN A 132 3.21 22.08 -18.64
C ASN A 132 2.02 22.87 -19.22
N LYS A 133 2.13 23.31 -20.49
CA LYS A 133 1.06 24.02 -21.21
C LYS A 133 0.18 23.11 -22.06
N LEU A 134 0.53 21.84 -22.15
CA LEU A 134 -0.23 20.86 -22.93
C LEU A 134 -1.39 20.35 -22.08
N LYS A 135 -2.61 20.60 -22.54
CA LYS A 135 -3.83 20.16 -21.84
C LYS A 135 -3.90 18.63 -21.85
N GLY A 136 -4.00 18.01 -20.67
CA GLY A 136 -4.07 16.55 -20.55
C GLY A 136 -2.70 15.83 -20.49
N MET A 137 -1.57 16.55 -20.45
CA MET A 137 -0.25 15.95 -20.25
C MET A 137 -0.15 15.34 -18.84
N PRO A 138 0.27 14.06 -18.69
CA PRO A 138 0.37 13.41 -17.39
C PRO A 138 1.27 14.14 -16.39
N LYS A 139 0.96 13.98 -15.09
CA LYS A 139 1.78 14.48 -13.97
C LYS A 139 3.20 13.93 -14.02
N GLY A 140 4.14 14.63 -13.38
CA GLY A 140 5.50 14.13 -13.21
C GLY A 140 5.56 12.78 -12.51
N SER A 141 4.71 12.56 -11.51
CA SER A 141 4.61 11.27 -10.81
C SER A 141 4.11 10.14 -11.71
N ALA A 142 3.12 10.38 -12.57
CA ALA A 142 2.63 9.39 -13.54
C ALA A 142 3.71 9.06 -14.58
N ILE A 143 4.39 10.09 -15.13
CA ILE A 143 5.50 9.89 -16.07
C ILE A 143 6.65 9.11 -15.40
N ALA A 144 6.97 9.40 -14.14
CA ALA A 144 7.93 8.63 -13.35
C ALA A 144 7.52 7.15 -13.30
N GLY A 145 6.24 6.87 -13.06
CA GLY A 145 5.70 5.50 -13.07
C GLY A 145 5.84 4.80 -14.41
N TYR A 146 5.55 5.48 -15.53
CA TYR A 146 5.73 4.90 -16.87
C TYR A 146 7.21 4.62 -17.19
N ILE A 147 8.12 5.54 -16.82
CA ILE A 147 9.57 5.35 -16.98
C ILE A 147 10.03 4.15 -16.16
N SER A 148 9.62 4.07 -14.89
CA SER A 148 9.98 2.99 -13.98
C SER A 148 9.51 1.63 -14.51
N LYS A 149 8.24 1.51 -14.93
CA LYS A 149 7.73 0.28 -15.55
C LYS A 149 8.52 -0.12 -16.79
N SER A 150 8.79 0.84 -17.69
CA SER A 150 9.56 0.60 -18.92
C SER A 150 10.97 0.07 -18.61
N VAL A 151 11.66 0.64 -17.63
CA VAL A 151 13.00 0.21 -17.23
C VAL A 151 12.98 -1.16 -16.58
N ASN A 152 12.10 -1.36 -15.58
CA ASN A 152 12.04 -2.59 -14.78
C ASN A 152 11.56 -3.81 -15.59
N MET A 153 10.64 -3.62 -16.54
CA MET A 153 10.11 -4.67 -17.40
C MET A 153 10.87 -4.80 -18.72
N LYS A 154 11.82 -3.90 -18.99
CA LYS A 154 12.62 -3.86 -20.25
C LYS A 154 11.74 -3.80 -21.50
N ARG A 155 10.63 -3.07 -21.44
CA ARG A 155 9.67 -2.91 -22.53
C ARG A 155 9.55 -1.45 -22.94
N PRO A 156 9.18 -1.14 -24.19
CA PRO A 156 8.97 0.22 -24.67
C PRO A 156 7.97 0.97 -23.79
N ILE A 157 8.23 2.25 -23.50
CA ILE A 157 7.39 3.07 -22.61
C ILE A 157 5.95 3.21 -23.14
N GLU A 158 5.79 3.15 -24.47
CA GLU A 158 4.50 3.24 -25.14
C GLU A 158 3.51 2.15 -24.72
N GLU A 159 4.01 0.97 -24.36
CA GLU A 159 3.17 -0.14 -23.93
C GLU A 159 2.48 0.11 -22.58
N PHE A 160 2.98 1.07 -21.82
CA PHE A 160 2.45 1.43 -20.50
C PHE A 160 1.56 2.67 -20.50
N LEU A 161 1.36 3.31 -21.67
CA LEU A 161 0.56 4.53 -21.78
C LEU A 161 -0.94 4.25 -21.99
N HIS A 162 -1.33 3.00 -22.23
CA HIS A 162 -2.69 2.57 -22.56
C HIS A 162 -3.58 2.28 -21.34
N ASN A 163 -3.10 2.47 -20.14
CA ASN A 163 -3.89 2.17 -18.94
C ASN A 163 -4.98 3.22 -18.73
N GLY A 164 -6.20 2.81 -18.92
CA GLY A 164 -7.55 3.24 -18.50
C GLY A 164 -7.79 4.54 -17.74
N ASP A 165 -6.77 5.36 -17.53
CA ASP A 165 -6.88 6.66 -16.87
C ASP A 165 -7.68 7.62 -17.73
N ARG A 166 -8.47 8.50 -17.09
CA ARG A 166 -9.23 9.58 -17.73
C ARG A 166 -8.38 10.50 -18.62
N ILE A 167 -7.04 10.43 -18.50
CA ILE A 167 -6.05 11.12 -19.32
C ILE A 167 -5.50 10.10 -20.32
N ARG A 168 -5.69 10.36 -21.61
CA ARG A 168 -5.08 9.53 -22.67
C ARG A 168 -3.59 9.84 -22.75
N ALA A 169 -2.78 9.19 -21.91
CA ALA A 169 -1.33 9.32 -21.93
C ALA A 169 -0.72 8.99 -23.30
N GLU A 170 -1.40 8.14 -24.07
CA GLU A 170 -1.08 7.79 -25.46
C GLU A 170 -0.95 8.98 -26.39
N ASP A 171 -1.82 10.00 -26.21
CA ASP A 171 -1.82 11.20 -27.04
C ASP A 171 -0.52 12.02 -26.87
N TYR A 172 0.26 11.74 -25.83
CA TYR A 172 1.52 12.43 -25.47
C TYR A 172 2.75 11.52 -25.52
N ALA A 173 2.68 10.40 -26.24
CA ALA A 173 3.76 9.40 -26.24
C ALA A 173 5.12 9.99 -26.65
N GLU A 174 5.17 10.87 -27.64
CA GLU A 174 6.43 11.50 -28.08
C GLU A 174 6.98 12.51 -27.05
N GLU A 175 6.11 13.28 -26.41
CA GLU A 175 6.47 14.21 -25.35
C GLU A 175 6.99 13.44 -24.12
N ILE A 176 6.31 12.37 -23.71
CA ILE A 176 6.72 11.50 -22.59
C ILE A 176 8.08 10.86 -22.90
N LYS A 177 8.29 10.33 -24.10
CA LYS A 177 9.60 9.82 -24.50
C LYS A 177 10.69 10.89 -24.47
N LYS A 178 10.36 12.11 -24.86
CA LYS A 178 11.32 13.21 -24.80
C LYS A 178 11.65 13.58 -23.36
N VAL A 179 10.64 13.63 -22.46
CA VAL A 179 10.86 13.83 -21.02
C VAL A 179 11.75 12.71 -20.45
N ALA A 180 11.48 11.46 -20.79
CA ALA A 180 12.28 10.31 -20.33
C ALA A 180 13.75 10.41 -20.79
N ARG A 181 14.00 10.82 -22.03
CA ARG A 181 15.38 11.02 -22.55
C ARG A 181 16.10 12.16 -21.82
N GLU A 182 15.43 13.30 -21.65
CA GLU A 182 16.00 14.45 -20.92
C GLU A 182 16.23 14.10 -19.44
N TYR A 183 15.34 13.34 -18.83
CA TYR A 183 15.50 12.87 -17.45
C TYR A 183 16.73 11.96 -17.30
N ARG A 184 16.93 11.05 -18.23
CA ARG A 184 18.14 10.20 -18.25
C ARG A 184 19.41 11.07 -18.38
N SER A 185 19.42 12.02 -19.32
CA SER A 185 20.55 12.93 -19.49
C SER A 185 20.81 13.78 -18.24
N TYR A 186 19.73 14.29 -17.62
CA TYR A 186 19.79 15.07 -16.38
C TYR A 186 20.48 14.28 -15.24
N LYS A 187 20.14 12.99 -15.08
CA LYS A 187 20.75 12.13 -14.06
C LYS A 187 22.25 11.91 -14.33
N ILE A 188 22.60 11.56 -15.56
CA ILE A 188 24.00 11.31 -15.96
C ILE A 188 24.87 12.55 -15.76
N GLU A 189 24.44 13.73 -16.25
CA GLU A 189 25.19 14.99 -16.13
C GLU A 189 25.46 15.39 -14.66
N ARG A 190 24.61 14.96 -13.73
CA ARG A 190 24.68 15.36 -12.31
C ARG A 190 25.13 14.25 -11.38
N ASN A 191 25.53 13.13 -11.96
CA ASN A 191 25.94 11.94 -11.21
C ASN A 191 24.86 11.48 -10.20
N LEU A 192 23.60 11.42 -10.68
CA LEU A 192 22.44 11.01 -9.92
C LEU A 192 21.96 9.64 -10.39
N MET A 193 21.45 8.83 -9.48
CA MET A 193 20.78 7.56 -9.77
C MET A 193 19.46 7.49 -8.99
N ASP A 194 18.40 7.04 -9.62
CA ASP A 194 17.19 6.60 -8.92
C ASP A 194 17.25 5.09 -8.62
N TYR A 195 16.22 4.56 -8.00
CA TYR A 195 16.17 3.13 -7.66
C TYR A 195 16.22 2.22 -8.89
N ASP A 196 15.61 2.63 -10.00
CA ASP A 196 15.61 1.85 -11.25
C ASP A 196 17.01 1.84 -11.88
N ASP A 197 17.74 2.95 -11.81
CA ASP A 197 19.13 3.03 -12.28
C ASP A 197 20.06 2.08 -11.50
N LEU A 198 19.85 1.91 -10.21
CA LEU A 198 20.67 0.99 -9.41
C LEU A 198 20.57 -0.44 -9.97
N LEU A 199 19.38 -0.88 -10.32
CA LEU A 199 19.17 -2.19 -10.95
C LEU A 199 19.75 -2.23 -12.37
N TYR A 200 19.40 -1.23 -13.19
CA TYR A 200 19.80 -1.16 -14.60
C TYR A 200 21.33 -1.15 -14.75
N PHE A 201 22.03 -0.29 -14.00
CA PHE A 201 23.48 -0.19 -14.13
C PHE A 201 24.22 -1.37 -13.49
N THR A 202 23.64 -2.02 -12.48
CA THR A 202 24.22 -3.27 -11.94
C THR A 202 24.09 -4.39 -12.95
N GLU A 203 22.94 -4.57 -13.58
CA GLU A 203 22.78 -5.55 -14.65
C GLU A 203 23.75 -5.27 -15.80
N LYS A 204 23.83 -4.03 -16.27
CA LYS A 204 24.75 -3.60 -17.31
C LYS A 204 26.21 -3.91 -16.95
N LEU A 205 26.62 -3.56 -15.73
CA LEU A 205 27.98 -3.81 -15.22
C LEU A 205 28.33 -5.31 -15.24
N LEU A 206 27.43 -6.15 -14.76
CA LEU A 206 27.63 -7.61 -14.75
C LEU A 206 27.60 -8.21 -16.14
N ALA A 207 26.81 -7.66 -17.07
CA ALA A 207 26.75 -8.12 -18.46
C ALA A 207 27.99 -7.72 -19.25
N GLU A 208 28.42 -6.44 -19.16
CA GLU A 208 29.49 -5.87 -19.99
C GLU A 208 30.90 -6.09 -19.43
N SER A 209 31.07 -6.31 -18.10
CA SER A 209 32.36 -6.54 -17.47
C SER A 209 32.51 -7.99 -16.98
N PRO A 210 33.10 -8.90 -17.78
CA PRO A 210 33.35 -10.28 -17.34
C PRO A 210 34.24 -10.36 -16.10
N ILE A 211 35.14 -9.41 -15.93
CA ILE A 211 36.05 -9.36 -14.75
C ILE A 211 35.23 -9.14 -13.49
N VAL A 212 34.36 -8.11 -13.47
CA VAL A 212 33.53 -7.79 -12.30
C VAL A 212 32.55 -8.92 -12.03
N ARG A 213 31.92 -9.45 -13.09
CA ARG A 213 31.00 -10.59 -12.96
C ARG A 213 31.70 -11.78 -12.28
N ASN A 214 32.84 -12.22 -12.82
CA ASN A 214 33.58 -13.36 -12.28
C ASN A 214 34.03 -13.13 -10.83
N MET A 215 34.47 -11.91 -10.49
CA MET A 215 34.84 -11.56 -9.11
C MET A 215 33.64 -11.62 -8.17
N THR A 216 32.49 -11.13 -8.60
CA THR A 216 31.27 -11.10 -7.79
C THR A 216 30.70 -12.51 -7.63
N GLU A 217 30.66 -13.29 -8.70
CA GLU A 217 30.24 -14.70 -8.72
C GLU A 217 31.15 -15.58 -7.84
N SER A 218 32.48 -15.39 -7.92
CA SER A 218 33.45 -16.12 -7.07
C SER A 218 33.30 -15.77 -5.60
N LYS A 219 32.87 -14.55 -5.29
CA LYS A 219 32.59 -14.14 -3.91
C LYS A 219 31.27 -14.75 -3.42
N TYR A 220 30.20 -14.63 -4.18
CA TYR A 220 28.87 -15.10 -3.80
C TYR A 220 28.52 -16.41 -4.50
N GLN A 221 29.08 -17.50 -3.96
CA GLN A 221 28.93 -18.85 -4.51
C GLN A 221 27.55 -19.45 -4.27
N TYR A 222 26.81 -18.92 -3.30
CA TYR A 222 25.46 -19.35 -2.96
C TYR A 222 24.56 -18.13 -2.84
N VAL A 223 23.57 -18.07 -3.72
CA VAL A 223 22.60 -16.96 -3.77
C VAL A 223 21.23 -17.47 -3.37
N MET A 224 20.61 -16.84 -2.40
CA MET A 224 19.25 -17.15 -1.96
C MET A 224 18.37 -15.91 -2.09
N VAL A 225 17.13 -16.10 -2.54
CA VAL A 225 16.17 -15.02 -2.77
C VAL A 225 14.85 -15.37 -2.10
N ASP A 226 14.40 -14.50 -1.20
CA ASP A 226 13.05 -14.57 -0.61
C ASP A 226 12.07 -13.72 -1.41
N GLU A 227 10.79 -14.08 -1.35
CA GLU A 227 9.67 -13.43 -2.08
C GLU A 227 9.96 -13.28 -3.59
N TYR A 228 10.48 -14.35 -4.19
CA TYR A 228 10.95 -14.34 -5.58
C TYR A 228 9.87 -13.99 -6.61
N GLN A 229 8.58 -14.26 -6.31
CA GLN A 229 7.44 -13.89 -7.15
C GLN A 229 7.26 -12.36 -7.32
N ASP A 230 7.92 -11.56 -6.48
CA ASP A 230 7.86 -10.09 -6.55
C ASP A 230 9.06 -9.49 -7.30
N THR A 231 9.92 -10.33 -7.86
CA THR A 231 11.06 -9.85 -8.64
C THR A 231 10.64 -9.35 -10.02
N ASN A 232 11.35 -8.31 -10.51
CA ASN A 232 11.19 -7.80 -11.87
C ASN A 232 12.26 -8.38 -12.82
N SER A 233 12.14 -8.08 -14.12
CA SER A 233 13.05 -8.61 -15.14
C SER A 233 14.52 -8.19 -14.94
N LEU A 234 14.80 -7.01 -14.39
CA LEU A 234 16.18 -6.58 -14.11
C LEU A 234 16.78 -7.39 -12.95
N GLN A 235 16.02 -7.60 -11.88
CA GLN A 235 16.45 -8.39 -10.73
C GLN A 235 16.71 -9.84 -11.14
N GLU A 236 15.82 -10.42 -11.94
CA GLU A 236 16.01 -11.75 -12.51
C GLU A 236 17.32 -11.86 -13.31
N ASN A 237 17.57 -10.92 -14.22
CA ASN A 237 18.79 -10.91 -15.02
C ASN A 237 20.05 -10.78 -14.17
N ILE A 238 20.03 -9.95 -13.12
CA ILE A 238 21.14 -9.83 -12.17
C ILE A 238 21.43 -11.19 -11.52
N LEU A 239 20.40 -11.92 -11.07
CA LEU A 239 20.57 -13.24 -10.46
C LEU A 239 21.16 -14.26 -11.43
N LEU A 240 20.66 -14.31 -12.66
CA LEU A 240 21.17 -15.21 -13.69
C LEU A 240 22.63 -14.89 -14.06
N LEU A 241 23.02 -13.62 -14.05
CA LEU A 241 24.41 -13.21 -14.26
C LEU A 241 25.33 -13.58 -13.09
N LEU A 242 24.84 -13.47 -11.85
CA LEU A 242 25.58 -13.81 -10.63
C LEU A 242 25.77 -15.32 -10.42
N THR A 243 24.93 -16.13 -11.03
CA THR A 243 24.95 -17.58 -10.79
C THR A 243 25.27 -18.38 -12.05
N ARG A 244 25.77 -17.70 -13.08
CA ARG A 244 25.96 -18.24 -14.43
C ARG A 244 26.84 -19.50 -14.51
N ASN A 245 27.90 -19.57 -13.68
CA ASN A 245 28.86 -20.67 -13.76
C ASN A 245 28.62 -21.75 -12.70
N HIS A 246 28.13 -21.39 -11.52
CA HIS A 246 27.92 -22.35 -10.43
C HIS A 246 26.46 -22.80 -10.27
N HIS A 247 25.49 -22.05 -10.79
CA HIS A 247 24.05 -22.34 -10.74
C HIS A 247 23.45 -22.50 -9.32
N ASN A 248 24.18 -22.14 -8.26
CA ASN A 248 23.70 -22.26 -6.89
C ASN A 248 22.76 -21.10 -6.55
N LEU A 249 21.57 -21.13 -7.15
CA LEU A 249 20.49 -20.17 -6.95
C LEU A 249 19.32 -20.87 -6.26
N CYS A 250 19.05 -20.50 -5.02
CA CYS A 250 17.88 -20.93 -4.27
C CYS A 250 16.84 -19.80 -4.29
N VAL A 251 15.67 -20.06 -4.84
CA VAL A 251 14.57 -19.10 -4.87
C VAL A 251 13.41 -19.63 -4.04
N VAL A 252 12.80 -18.77 -3.23
CA VAL A 252 11.65 -19.10 -2.41
C VAL A 252 10.54 -18.10 -2.70
N GLY A 253 9.32 -18.59 -2.89
CA GLY A 253 8.19 -17.71 -3.14
C GLY A 253 6.86 -18.43 -3.21
N ASP A 254 5.83 -17.59 -3.33
CA ASP A 254 4.44 -17.98 -3.52
C ASP A 254 3.85 -17.19 -4.68
N ASP A 255 3.66 -17.82 -5.82
CA ASP A 255 3.07 -17.18 -6.99
C ASP A 255 1.67 -16.63 -6.73
N TYR A 256 0.90 -17.24 -5.82
CA TYR A 256 -0.41 -16.75 -5.36
C TYR A 256 -0.31 -15.50 -4.48
N GLN A 257 0.88 -15.11 -4.01
CA GLN A 257 1.13 -13.88 -3.28
C GLN A 257 1.79 -12.77 -4.11
N SER A 258 1.86 -12.91 -5.45
CA SER A 258 2.39 -11.87 -6.34
C SER A 258 1.37 -10.76 -6.55
N ILE A 259 1.47 -9.67 -5.78
CA ILE A 259 0.56 -8.52 -5.79
C ILE A 259 1.25 -7.18 -6.08
N TYR A 260 2.48 -7.19 -6.62
CA TYR A 260 3.25 -6.00 -6.94
C TYR A 260 3.51 -5.80 -8.44
N LYS A 261 2.62 -6.34 -9.32
CA LYS A 261 2.68 -6.14 -10.78
C LYS A 261 2.72 -4.64 -11.14
N PHE A 262 1.98 -3.80 -10.40
CA PHE A 262 1.99 -2.36 -10.60
C PHE A 262 3.38 -1.71 -10.35
N ARG A 263 4.30 -2.39 -9.64
CA ARG A 263 5.73 -2.01 -9.46
C ARG A 263 6.66 -2.71 -10.43
N GLY A 264 6.12 -3.45 -11.41
CA GLY A 264 6.91 -4.17 -12.41
C GLY A 264 7.33 -5.59 -12.01
N ALA A 265 6.78 -6.15 -10.93
CA ALA A 265 6.98 -7.56 -10.60
C ALA A 265 6.42 -8.46 -11.72
N ASP A 266 7.11 -9.55 -11.99
CA ASP A 266 6.73 -10.55 -12.98
C ASP A 266 6.62 -11.93 -12.33
N VAL A 267 5.41 -12.39 -12.11
CA VAL A 267 5.14 -13.69 -11.51
C VAL A 267 5.72 -14.86 -12.32
N ASN A 268 5.91 -14.66 -13.63
CA ASN A 268 6.52 -15.67 -14.49
C ASN A 268 7.97 -15.98 -14.11
N ASN A 269 8.63 -15.11 -13.33
CA ASN A 269 9.95 -15.41 -12.80
C ASN A 269 9.95 -16.68 -11.94
N ILE A 270 8.96 -16.88 -11.10
CA ILE A 270 8.86 -18.10 -10.30
C ILE A 270 8.18 -19.23 -11.04
N ILE A 271 7.15 -18.97 -11.83
CA ILE A 271 6.42 -20.00 -12.58
C ILE A 271 7.35 -20.67 -13.59
N ASP A 272 8.07 -19.88 -14.38
CA ASP A 272 8.92 -20.33 -15.47
C ASP A 272 10.38 -20.60 -15.07
N PHE A 273 10.69 -20.59 -13.76
CA PHE A 273 12.05 -20.80 -13.25
C PHE A 273 12.71 -22.06 -13.83
N LYS A 274 11.97 -23.16 -13.91
CA LYS A 274 12.46 -24.43 -14.46
C LYS A 274 12.68 -24.41 -15.98
N LYS A 275 12.03 -23.49 -16.70
CA LYS A 275 12.31 -23.29 -18.13
C LYS A 275 13.68 -22.65 -18.34
N ARG A 276 14.11 -21.79 -17.40
CA ARG A 276 15.40 -21.09 -17.44
C ARG A 276 16.53 -21.91 -16.82
N MET A 277 16.21 -22.69 -15.79
CA MET A 277 17.13 -23.61 -15.11
C MET A 277 16.54 -25.04 -15.11
N PRO A 278 16.67 -25.77 -16.21
CA PRO A 278 16.04 -27.10 -16.38
C PRO A 278 16.47 -28.14 -15.34
N GLU A 279 17.68 -28.00 -14.80
CA GLU A 279 18.25 -28.85 -13.75
C GLU A 279 17.73 -28.51 -12.34
N ALA A 280 16.86 -27.51 -12.22
CA ALA A 280 16.38 -27.05 -10.94
C ALA A 280 15.62 -28.15 -10.19
N HIS A 281 15.98 -28.30 -8.93
CA HIS A 281 15.23 -29.12 -7.97
C HIS A 281 14.03 -28.32 -7.45
N ASP A 282 12.84 -28.93 -7.46
CA ASP A 282 11.62 -28.32 -6.93
C ASP A 282 11.28 -28.93 -5.57
N VAL A 283 10.98 -28.09 -4.62
CA VAL A 283 10.42 -28.47 -3.32
C VAL A 283 9.16 -27.64 -3.07
N THR A 284 8.03 -28.30 -2.80
CA THR A 284 6.78 -27.62 -2.43
C THR A 284 6.52 -27.80 -0.96
N LEU A 285 6.30 -26.70 -0.23
CA LEU A 285 5.94 -26.72 1.18
C LEU A 285 4.42 -26.70 1.30
N HIS A 286 3.83 -27.82 1.71
CA HIS A 286 2.38 -27.99 1.82
C HIS A 286 1.84 -27.70 3.22
N CYS A 287 2.67 -27.87 4.28
CA CYS A 287 2.23 -27.68 5.65
C CYS A 287 2.16 -26.19 5.98
N ASN A 288 1.01 -25.74 6.47
CA ASN A 288 0.79 -24.38 6.96
C ASN A 288 0.81 -24.36 8.49
N TYR A 289 1.61 -23.46 9.05
CA TYR A 289 1.79 -23.26 10.49
C TYR A 289 1.11 -21.98 11.01
N ARG A 290 0.28 -21.34 10.19
CA ARG A 290 -0.35 -20.06 10.50
C ARG A 290 -1.83 -20.18 10.73
N SER A 291 -2.54 -20.67 9.74
CA SER A 291 -3.99 -20.56 9.62
C SER A 291 -4.70 -21.87 9.95
N ASP A 292 -5.91 -21.75 10.45
CA ASP A 292 -6.81 -22.88 10.61
C ASP A 292 -7.16 -23.54 9.26
N GLN A 293 -7.43 -24.85 9.28
CA GLN A 293 -7.72 -25.61 8.06
C GLN A 293 -8.96 -25.11 7.32
N ARG A 294 -9.97 -24.59 8.01
CA ARG A 294 -11.19 -24.08 7.37
C ARG A 294 -10.93 -22.84 6.55
N ILE A 295 -10.06 -21.95 7.03
CA ILE A 295 -9.60 -20.77 6.28
C ILE A 295 -8.82 -21.22 5.03
N LEU A 296 -7.96 -22.23 5.19
CA LEU A 296 -7.18 -22.76 4.07
C LEU A 296 -8.06 -23.48 3.04
N ASN A 297 -9.11 -24.19 3.47
CA ASN A 297 -10.04 -24.84 2.55
C ASN A 297 -10.68 -23.81 1.63
N LEU A 298 -11.18 -22.70 2.17
CA LEU A 298 -11.70 -21.58 1.35
C LEU A 298 -10.63 -21.05 0.42
N ALA A 299 -9.45 -20.70 0.93
CA ALA A 299 -8.37 -20.13 0.12
C ALA A 299 -7.87 -21.09 -0.98
N ASN A 300 -7.73 -22.39 -0.68
CA ASN A 300 -7.34 -23.41 -1.65
C ASN A 300 -8.38 -23.55 -2.78
N ASN A 301 -9.67 -23.55 -2.45
CA ASN A 301 -10.74 -23.74 -3.43
C ASN A 301 -10.94 -22.49 -4.30
N VAL A 302 -10.90 -21.28 -3.70
CA VAL A 302 -10.91 -20.03 -4.46
C VAL A 302 -9.78 -20.04 -5.50
N MET A 303 -8.54 -20.35 -5.10
CA MET A 303 -7.44 -20.40 -6.05
C MET A 303 -7.57 -21.52 -7.08
N LYS A 304 -8.09 -22.69 -6.69
CA LYS A 304 -8.30 -23.83 -7.58
C LYS A 304 -9.31 -23.55 -8.67
N ASN A 305 -10.39 -22.84 -8.33
CA ASN A 305 -11.53 -22.63 -9.21
C ASN A 305 -11.40 -21.37 -10.08
N HIS A 306 -10.69 -20.34 -9.60
CA HIS A 306 -10.61 -19.03 -10.28
C HIS A 306 -9.24 -18.70 -10.87
N ALA A 307 -8.13 -19.32 -10.41
CA ALA A 307 -6.83 -19.04 -10.99
C ALA A 307 -6.62 -19.79 -12.32
N ASN A 308 -6.28 -19.04 -13.38
CA ASN A 308 -5.90 -19.63 -14.68
C ASN A 308 -4.43 -20.00 -14.73
N GLU A 309 -3.58 -19.23 -14.08
CA GLU A 309 -2.15 -19.38 -14.11
C GLU A 309 -1.60 -19.55 -12.69
N GLY A 310 -0.59 -20.38 -12.57
CA GLY A 310 0.09 -20.58 -11.29
C GLY A 310 0.52 -22.00 -11.06
N ILE A 311 1.21 -22.21 -9.95
CA ILE A 311 1.67 -23.52 -9.52
C ILE A 311 0.69 -24.01 -8.46
N TYR A 312 -0.19 -24.94 -8.85
CA TYR A 312 -1.17 -25.49 -7.92
C TYR A 312 -0.49 -26.11 -6.70
N LYS A 313 -0.96 -25.71 -5.53
CA LYS A 313 -0.52 -26.21 -4.24
C LYS A 313 -1.69 -26.22 -3.25
N GLU A 314 -1.90 -27.31 -2.63
CA GLU A 314 -2.89 -27.44 -1.56
C GLU A 314 -2.20 -27.25 -0.21
N MET A 315 -2.65 -26.27 0.55
CA MET A 315 -2.10 -25.97 1.87
C MET A 315 -2.87 -26.72 2.94
N ASN A 316 -2.15 -27.44 3.77
CA ASN A 316 -2.71 -28.23 4.88
C ASN A 316 -2.23 -27.67 6.22
N SER A 317 -3.15 -27.37 7.12
CA SER A 317 -2.86 -26.85 8.44
C SER A 317 -2.47 -27.97 9.41
N GLU A 318 -1.65 -27.63 10.41
CA GLU A 318 -1.53 -28.41 11.63
C GLU A 318 -2.64 -28.10 12.66
N TYR A 319 -3.51 -27.08 12.37
CA TYR A 319 -4.57 -26.62 13.26
C TYR A 319 -5.95 -26.86 12.62
N ASP A 320 -6.84 -27.54 13.33
CA ASP A 320 -8.17 -27.95 12.84
C ASP A 320 -9.29 -27.62 13.85
N PHE A 321 -9.18 -26.49 14.54
CA PHE A 321 -10.12 -26.14 15.63
C PHE A 321 -10.71 -24.72 15.52
N GLY A 322 -10.59 -24.04 14.38
CA GLY A 322 -11.08 -22.69 14.19
C GLY A 322 -12.57 -22.62 13.88
N GLN A 323 -13.05 -21.38 13.73
CA GLN A 323 -14.39 -21.12 13.22
C GLN A 323 -14.43 -21.21 11.69
N MET A 324 -15.58 -21.59 11.13
CA MET A 324 -15.82 -21.45 9.70
C MET A 324 -15.66 -19.97 9.31
N PRO A 325 -14.99 -19.65 8.20
CA PRO A 325 -15.02 -18.28 7.65
C PRO A 325 -16.47 -17.80 7.52
N GLN A 326 -16.72 -16.52 7.77
CA GLN A 326 -18.06 -15.96 7.68
C GLN A 326 -18.15 -14.90 6.58
N LEU A 327 -19.15 -14.99 5.71
CA LEU A 327 -19.56 -13.95 4.79
C LEU A 327 -20.79 -13.24 5.36
N ILE A 328 -20.64 -11.99 5.77
CA ILE A 328 -21.69 -11.21 6.39
C ILE A 328 -22.24 -10.23 5.37
N GLN A 329 -23.52 -10.38 5.03
CA GLN A 329 -24.22 -9.50 4.11
C GLN A 329 -24.84 -8.33 4.88
N VAL A 330 -24.56 -7.11 4.43
CA VAL A 330 -25.07 -5.87 5.01
C VAL A 330 -25.76 -5.03 3.94
N ASP A 331 -26.72 -4.20 4.32
CA ASP A 331 -27.44 -3.39 3.35
C ASP A 331 -26.63 -2.18 2.86
N SER A 332 -25.75 -1.63 3.68
CA SER A 332 -24.97 -0.45 3.34
C SER A 332 -23.61 -0.41 4.04
N SER A 333 -22.74 0.53 3.64
CA SER A 333 -21.48 0.81 4.32
C SER A 333 -21.65 1.27 5.78
N TYR A 334 -22.85 1.72 6.17
CA TYR A 334 -23.17 2.03 7.57
C TYR A 334 -23.36 0.76 8.39
N ASP A 335 -24.09 -0.18 7.83
CA ASP A 335 -24.33 -1.47 8.49
C ASP A 335 -23.02 -2.26 8.53
N GLU A 336 -22.17 -2.12 7.49
CA GLU A 336 -20.81 -2.66 7.49
C GLU A 336 -20.00 -2.14 8.70
N ARG A 337 -20.00 -0.83 8.93
CA ARG A 337 -19.35 -0.20 10.09
C ARG A 337 -19.82 -0.82 11.40
N ASP A 338 -21.14 -0.97 11.57
CA ASP A 338 -21.73 -1.45 12.80
C ASP A 338 -21.47 -2.94 13.01
N GLN A 339 -21.46 -3.74 11.94
CA GLN A 339 -21.08 -5.16 11.98
C GLN A 339 -19.59 -5.34 12.33
N VAL A 340 -18.70 -4.57 11.69
CA VAL A 340 -17.27 -4.59 12.03
C VAL A 340 -17.06 -4.28 13.51
N PHE A 341 -17.78 -3.29 14.03
CA PHE A 341 -17.72 -2.93 15.45
C PHE A 341 -18.20 -4.07 16.35
N GLN A 342 -19.30 -4.76 16.00
CA GLN A 342 -19.78 -5.94 16.74
C GLN A 342 -18.78 -7.09 16.72
N ILE A 343 -18.15 -7.36 15.57
CA ILE A 343 -17.09 -8.38 15.46
C ILE A 343 -15.93 -8.05 16.40
N ILE A 344 -15.48 -6.78 16.41
CA ILE A 344 -14.41 -6.32 17.32
C ILE A 344 -14.81 -6.57 18.78
N GLN A 345 -16.02 -6.16 19.20
CA GLN A 345 -16.51 -6.37 20.55
C GLN A 345 -16.56 -7.86 20.94
N ASN A 346 -17.07 -8.68 20.03
CA ASN A 346 -17.14 -10.13 20.23
C ASN A 346 -15.74 -10.76 20.36
N ALA A 347 -14.79 -10.35 19.52
CA ALA A 347 -13.41 -10.83 19.61
C ALA A 347 -12.76 -10.45 20.95
N LEU A 348 -12.93 -9.20 21.40
CA LEU A 348 -12.43 -8.76 22.70
C LEU A 348 -13.08 -9.53 23.86
N CYS A 349 -14.39 -9.79 23.80
CA CYS A 349 -15.09 -10.62 24.81
C CYS A 349 -14.59 -12.07 24.82
N ASN A 350 -14.14 -12.60 23.69
CA ASN A 350 -13.58 -13.94 23.55
C ASN A 350 -12.08 -14.02 23.92
N GLY A 351 -11.49 -12.93 24.44
CA GLY A 351 -10.14 -12.90 24.99
C GLY A 351 -9.04 -12.52 23.99
N PHE A 352 -9.37 -12.13 22.76
CA PHE A 352 -8.41 -11.52 21.85
C PHE A 352 -8.07 -10.09 22.32
N THR A 353 -6.85 -9.65 22.06
CA THR A 353 -6.43 -8.28 22.27
C THR A 353 -6.76 -7.43 21.03
N ARG A 354 -6.70 -6.10 21.13
CA ARG A 354 -6.90 -5.24 19.96
C ARG A 354 -5.84 -5.48 18.89
N SER A 355 -4.61 -5.69 19.31
CA SER A 355 -3.49 -6.01 18.40
C SER A 355 -3.64 -7.34 17.66
N ASP A 356 -4.54 -8.22 18.10
CA ASP A 356 -4.88 -9.48 17.43
C ASP A 356 -5.85 -9.29 16.26
N ILE A 357 -6.45 -8.11 16.11
CA ILE A 357 -7.53 -7.83 15.16
C ILE A 357 -7.02 -6.94 14.04
N ALA A 358 -7.19 -7.39 12.78
CA ALA A 358 -6.89 -6.60 11.60
C ALA A 358 -8.13 -6.39 10.72
N ILE A 359 -8.31 -5.17 10.27
CA ILE A 359 -9.29 -4.77 9.25
C ILE A 359 -8.52 -4.55 7.96
N LEU A 360 -8.84 -5.32 6.93
CA LEU A 360 -8.17 -5.28 5.64
C LEU A 360 -9.06 -4.66 4.58
N GLU A 361 -8.51 -3.69 3.87
CA GLU A 361 -9.21 -2.95 2.82
C GLU A 361 -8.46 -2.99 1.49
N ARG A 362 -9.20 -3.02 0.38
CA ARG A 362 -8.59 -2.92 -0.96
C ARG A 362 -8.19 -1.48 -1.29
N SER A 363 -8.93 -0.52 -0.78
CA SER A 363 -8.73 0.92 -0.95
C SER A 363 -8.74 1.62 0.40
N SER A 364 -7.81 2.56 0.62
CA SER A 364 -7.59 3.22 1.91
C SER A 364 -8.72 4.14 2.39
N PHE A 365 -9.80 4.28 1.63
CA PHE A 365 -10.99 5.04 2.02
C PHE A 365 -12.13 4.14 2.54
N SER A 366 -12.11 2.84 2.28
CA SER A 366 -13.15 1.89 2.72
C SER A 366 -13.34 1.89 4.24
N SER A 367 -12.27 2.08 5.00
CA SER A 367 -12.31 2.11 6.46
C SER A 367 -12.71 3.46 7.09
N ASN A 368 -12.96 4.52 6.31
CA ASN A 368 -13.20 5.87 6.88
C ASN A 368 -14.30 5.90 7.94
N LEU A 369 -15.45 5.25 7.68
CA LEU A 369 -16.58 5.17 8.62
C LEU A 369 -16.21 4.37 9.88
N ILE A 370 -15.43 3.32 9.71
CA ILE A 370 -14.95 2.47 10.80
C ILE A 370 -13.96 3.25 11.67
N GLU A 371 -13.00 3.96 11.06
CA GLU A 371 -12.06 4.83 11.76
C GLU A 371 -12.79 5.90 12.58
N ALA A 372 -13.82 6.50 11.98
CA ALA A 372 -14.66 7.46 12.64
C ALA A 372 -15.32 6.86 13.89
N ARG A 373 -15.89 5.65 13.77
CA ARG A 373 -16.52 4.95 14.90
C ARG A 373 -15.52 4.55 15.98
N LEU A 374 -14.36 4.00 15.59
CA LEU A 374 -13.28 3.66 16.53
C LEU A 374 -12.82 4.90 17.32
N THR A 375 -12.67 6.04 16.63
CA THR A 375 -12.32 7.32 17.26
C THR A 375 -13.39 7.75 18.25
N GLN A 376 -14.68 7.66 17.90
CA GLN A 376 -15.81 8.01 18.79
C GLN A 376 -15.88 7.15 20.05
N GLU A 377 -15.53 5.87 19.94
CA GLU A 377 -15.52 4.94 21.06
C GLU A 377 -14.18 4.92 21.83
N GLY A 378 -13.22 5.77 21.45
CA GLY A 378 -11.91 5.84 22.09
C GLY A 378 -11.08 4.56 21.93
N ILE A 379 -11.30 3.79 20.85
CA ILE A 379 -10.55 2.55 20.57
C ILE A 379 -9.30 2.89 19.76
N PRO A 380 -8.09 2.62 20.28
CA PRO A 380 -6.86 2.92 19.59
C PRO A 380 -6.67 2.00 18.36
N TYR A 381 -6.23 2.61 17.26
CA TYR A 381 -5.90 1.87 16.03
C TYR A 381 -4.67 2.46 15.33
N THR A 382 -4.00 1.62 14.56
CA THR A 382 -2.94 2.01 13.62
C THR A 382 -3.45 1.85 12.19
N LYS A 383 -3.04 2.75 11.27
CA LYS A 383 -3.38 2.63 9.85
C LYS A 383 -2.12 2.51 9.00
N ALA A 384 -2.07 1.50 8.15
CA ALA A 384 -1.01 1.29 7.17
C ALA A 384 -1.56 1.35 5.74
N GLY A 385 -0.85 2.06 4.86
CA GLY A 385 -1.27 2.24 3.45
C GLY A 385 -2.12 3.48 3.18
N GLY A 386 -2.23 4.40 4.15
CA GLY A 386 -2.94 5.68 4.00
C GLY A 386 -2.78 6.58 5.22
N LEU A 387 -3.27 7.81 5.13
CA LEU A 387 -3.42 8.71 6.28
C LEU A 387 -4.68 8.33 7.05
N LYS A 388 -4.65 8.48 8.36
CA LYS A 388 -5.86 8.38 9.18
C LYS A 388 -6.91 9.40 8.70
N PHE A 389 -8.18 9.02 8.75
CA PHE A 389 -9.27 9.87 8.27
C PHE A 389 -9.21 11.29 8.83
N MET A 390 -9.07 11.41 10.16
CA MET A 390 -9.00 12.70 10.83
C MET A 390 -7.73 13.51 10.55
N GLU A 391 -6.67 12.91 10.02
CA GLU A 391 -5.41 13.59 9.66
C GLU A 391 -5.43 14.18 8.24
N LYS A 392 -6.41 13.83 7.43
CA LYS A 392 -6.55 14.33 6.06
C LYS A 392 -6.70 15.86 6.06
N ALA A 393 -5.97 16.54 5.18
CA ALA A 393 -5.88 17.99 5.15
C ALA A 393 -7.25 18.67 4.95
N HIS A 394 -8.07 18.18 4.01
CA HIS A 394 -9.40 18.73 3.71
C HIS A 394 -10.41 18.49 4.85
N VAL A 395 -10.33 17.34 5.54
CA VAL A 395 -11.13 17.05 6.74
C VAL A 395 -10.81 18.08 7.82
N GLN A 396 -9.53 18.29 8.11
CA GLN A 396 -9.09 19.29 9.08
C GLN A 396 -9.45 20.72 8.68
N ASP A 397 -9.52 21.02 7.38
CA ASP A 397 -9.93 22.34 6.90
C ASP A 397 -11.42 22.59 7.16
N ILE A 398 -12.31 21.63 6.87
CA ILE A 398 -13.73 21.72 7.19
C ILE A 398 -13.94 21.85 8.69
N LEU A 399 -13.26 21.04 9.50
CA LEU A 399 -13.31 21.14 10.95
C LEU A 399 -12.85 22.52 11.45
N ALA A 400 -11.89 23.16 10.78
CA ALA A 400 -11.50 24.52 11.12
C ALA A 400 -12.64 25.52 10.86
N PHE A 401 -13.37 25.44 9.75
CA PHE A 401 -14.54 26.28 9.51
C PHE A 401 -15.63 26.05 10.57
N LEU A 402 -15.93 24.80 10.89
CA LEU A 402 -16.91 24.44 11.92
C LEU A 402 -16.50 24.98 13.31
N LYS A 403 -15.21 24.87 13.67
CA LYS A 403 -14.67 25.44 14.91
C LYS A 403 -14.74 26.98 14.93
N CYS A 404 -14.62 27.65 13.77
CA CYS A 404 -14.83 29.10 13.67
C CYS A 404 -16.29 29.49 13.97
N ILE A 405 -17.25 28.65 13.57
CA ILE A 405 -18.69 28.87 13.83
C ILE A 405 -19.00 28.67 15.32
N ALA A 406 -18.49 27.53 15.87
CA ALA A 406 -18.75 27.19 17.28
C ALA A 406 -18.11 28.18 18.27
N ASN A 407 -16.92 28.69 17.96
CA ASN A 407 -16.18 29.62 18.79
C ASN A 407 -15.60 30.78 17.97
N PRO A 408 -16.25 31.98 18.00
CA PRO A 408 -15.76 33.15 17.29
C PRO A 408 -14.39 33.68 17.72
N HIS A 409 -13.82 33.16 18.80
CA HIS A 409 -12.51 33.54 19.31
C HIS A 409 -11.43 32.46 19.14
N ASN A 410 -11.68 31.43 18.34
CA ASN A 410 -10.72 30.36 18.10
C ASN A 410 -9.65 30.77 17.08
N GLU A 411 -8.52 31.28 17.59
CA GLU A 411 -7.40 31.77 16.79
C GLU A 411 -6.86 30.72 15.81
N ILE A 412 -6.64 29.49 16.28
CA ILE A 412 -6.02 28.42 15.50
C ILE A 412 -6.93 28.01 14.33
N ALA A 413 -8.23 27.90 14.60
CA ALA A 413 -9.21 27.56 13.56
C ALA A 413 -9.29 28.66 12.49
N PHE A 414 -9.36 29.93 12.91
CA PHE A 414 -9.33 31.06 11.96
C PHE A 414 -8.04 31.14 11.19
N PHE A 415 -6.89 30.94 11.82
CA PHE A 415 -5.62 30.93 11.12
C PHE A 415 -5.59 29.89 9.99
N ARG A 416 -6.10 28.67 10.26
CA ARG A 416 -6.19 27.60 9.27
C ARG A 416 -7.17 27.94 8.14
N ALA A 417 -8.40 28.32 8.46
CA ALA A 417 -9.45 28.66 7.51
C ALA A 417 -9.04 29.84 6.60
N LEU A 418 -8.45 30.90 7.16
CA LEU A 418 -8.02 32.08 6.43
C LEU A 418 -6.92 31.79 5.40
N LYS A 419 -6.04 30.85 5.67
CA LYS A 419 -4.99 30.45 4.71
C LYS A 419 -5.54 29.82 3.42
N LYS A 420 -6.79 29.44 3.38
CA LYS A 420 -7.45 28.90 2.18
C LYS A 420 -7.85 30.01 1.19
N TYR A 421 -7.84 31.26 1.59
CA TYR A 421 -8.23 32.36 0.71
C TYR A 421 -7.06 32.89 -0.13
N PRO A 422 -7.30 33.25 -1.40
CA PRO A 422 -6.29 33.89 -2.24
C PRO A 422 -5.73 35.15 -1.58
N ALA A 423 -4.45 35.37 -1.74
CA ALA A 423 -3.72 36.53 -1.21
C ALA A 423 -3.66 36.63 0.34
N ILE A 424 -4.09 35.61 1.09
CA ILE A 424 -3.90 35.51 2.54
C ILE A 424 -2.81 34.48 2.85
N GLY A 425 -1.58 34.95 3.02
CA GLY A 425 -0.47 34.13 3.54
C GLY A 425 -0.47 34.11 5.08
N GLY A 426 0.42 33.30 5.66
CA GLY A 426 0.51 33.11 7.11
C GLY A 426 0.55 34.41 7.93
N THR A 427 1.28 35.44 7.47
CA THR A 427 1.37 36.74 8.18
C THR A 427 0.04 37.47 8.25
N PHE A 428 -0.77 37.44 7.16
CA PHE A 428 -2.09 38.07 7.18
C PHE A 428 -3.08 37.22 7.97
N ALA A 429 -3.06 35.89 7.81
CA ALA A 429 -3.90 35.01 8.59
C ALA A 429 -3.70 35.23 10.09
N GLN A 430 -2.45 35.29 10.56
CA GLN A 430 -2.12 35.54 11.97
C GLN A 430 -2.68 36.90 12.47
N ARG A 431 -2.43 37.98 11.74
CA ARG A 431 -2.88 39.32 12.13
C ARG A 431 -4.40 39.45 12.15
N ILE A 432 -5.09 38.82 11.20
CA ILE A 432 -6.56 38.83 11.15
C ILE A 432 -7.11 38.01 12.33
N SER A 433 -6.52 36.83 12.63
CA SER A 433 -6.92 36.02 13.75
C SER A 433 -6.76 36.74 15.09
N GLU A 434 -5.67 37.51 15.28
CA GLU A 434 -5.47 38.36 16.48
C GLU A 434 -6.56 39.44 16.63
N LEU A 435 -7.07 39.99 15.53
CA LEU A 435 -8.22 40.95 15.59
C LEU A 435 -9.52 40.24 15.94
N ILE A 436 -9.72 39.02 15.40
CA ILE A 436 -10.91 38.23 15.71
C ILE A 436 -10.99 37.85 17.18
N ILE A 437 -9.87 37.56 17.84
CA ILE A 437 -9.83 37.30 19.30
C ILE A 437 -10.41 38.50 20.08
N LYS A 438 -10.13 39.71 19.61
CA LYS A 438 -10.54 40.96 20.33
C LYS A 438 -11.98 41.35 20.04
N SER A 439 -12.45 41.13 18.82
CA SER A 439 -13.71 41.70 18.31
C SER A 439 -14.64 40.68 17.64
N GLY A 440 -14.39 39.38 17.81
CA GLY A 440 -15.16 38.32 17.18
C GLY A 440 -15.13 38.49 15.65
N TYR A 441 -16.18 38.09 14.96
CA TYR A 441 -16.25 38.17 13.49
C TYR A 441 -16.05 39.57 12.92
N SER A 442 -16.24 40.63 13.71
CA SER A 442 -15.96 42.01 13.29
C SER A 442 -14.48 42.21 12.96
N GLY A 443 -13.57 41.44 13.55
CA GLY A 443 -12.15 41.47 13.25
C GLY A 443 -11.81 41.10 11.81
N LEU A 444 -12.66 40.31 11.14
CA LEU A 444 -12.51 39.99 9.70
C LEU A 444 -12.56 41.24 8.80
N VAL A 445 -13.32 42.24 9.20
CA VAL A 445 -13.63 43.43 8.38
C VAL A 445 -13.06 44.73 8.96
N GLU A 446 -12.09 44.62 9.87
CA GLU A 446 -11.46 45.80 10.46
C GLU A 446 -10.66 46.64 9.48
N ASN A 447 -10.54 47.94 9.81
CA ASN A 447 -10.13 48.98 8.90
C ASN A 447 -8.78 48.84 8.16
N PRO A 448 -7.70 48.23 8.74
CA PRO A 448 -6.42 48.15 8.03
C PRO A 448 -6.47 47.39 6.71
N TYR A 449 -7.51 46.56 6.52
CA TYR A 449 -7.57 45.60 5.40
C TYR A 449 -8.57 46.01 4.28
N ARG A 450 -9.34 47.09 4.43
CA ARG A 450 -10.36 47.54 3.43
C ARG A 450 -9.85 47.70 2.01
N LYS A 451 -8.56 48.00 1.83
CA LYS A 451 -7.94 48.17 0.51
C LYS A 451 -7.25 46.91 -0.01
N ARG A 452 -7.31 45.78 0.69
CA ARG A 452 -6.68 44.54 0.27
C ARG A 452 -7.59 43.75 -0.66
N ALA A 453 -6.98 43.03 -1.61
CA ALA A 453 -7.70 42.22 -2.61
C ALA A 453 -8.62 41.17 -1.96
N PHE A 454 -8.24 40.62 -0.83
CA PHE A 454 -9.02 39.62 -0.08
C PHE A 454 -10.16 40.22 0.77
N TYR A 455 -10.28 41.55 0.88
CA TYR A 455 -11.27 42.16 1.77
C TYR A 455 -12.73 41.81 1.43
N PRO A 456 -13.16 41.76 0.16
CA PRO A 456 -14.50 41.29 -0.19
C PRO A 456 -14.80 39.87 0.30
N ASP A 457 -13.80 38.99 0.27
CA ASP A 457 -13.92 37.62 0.79
C ASP A 457 -14.12 37.59 2.31
N MET A 458 -13.45 38.47 3.03
CA MET A 458 -13.62 38.58 4.49
C MET A 458 -15.00 39.11 4.86
N VAL A 459 -15.55 40.04 4.07
CA VAL A 459 -16.93 40.51 4.24
C VAL A 459 -17.92 39.38 4.00
N ALA A 460 -17.72 38.60 2.92
CA ALA A 460 -18.57 37.45 2.61
C ALA A 460 -18.48 36.36 3.68
N LEU A 461 -17.25 36.01 4.12
CA LEU A 461 -17.05 35.02 5.18
C LEU A 461 -17.73 35.43 6.49
N LYS A 462 -17.60 36.71 6.89
CA LYS A 462 -18.29 37.23 8.07
C LYS A 462 -19.80 36.98 8.00
N GLY A 463 -20.43 37.37 6.88
CA GLY A 463 -21.87 37.19 6.69
C GLY A 463 -22.26 35.69 6.75
N LYS A 464 -21.45 34.81 6.15
CA LYS A 464 -21.70 33.37 6.22
C LYS A 464 -21.55 32.80 7.62
N LEU A 465 -20.52 33.17 8.36
CA LEU A 465 -20.35 32.72 9.74
C LEU A 465 -21.52 33.16 10.66
N GLU A 466 -22.03 34.40 10.48
CA GLU A 466 -23.20 34.90 11.19
C GLU A 466 -24.50 34.17 10.80
N GLU A 467 -24.65 33.78 9.52
CA GLU A 467 -25.77 32.98 9.03
C GLU A 467 -25.70 31.55 9.59
N TRP A 468 -24.55 30.89 9.51
CA TRP A 468 -24.34 29.50 9.94
C TRP A 468 -24.48 29.27 11.43
N GLN A 469 -24.23 30.29 12.27
CA GLN A 469 -24.50 30.22 13.72
C GLN A 469 -25.98 30.03 14.05
N GLN A 470 -26.89 30.30 13.14
CA GLN A 470 -28.34 30.18 13.36
C GLN A 470 -28.90 28.86 12.78
N MET A 471 -28.09 28.07 12.09
CA MET A 471 -28.47 26.80 11.49
C MET A 471 -28.36 25.64 12.49
N ASP A 472 -29.08 24.57 12.23
CA ASP A 472 -28.85 23.31 12.95
C ASP A 472 -27.57 22.62 12.48
N LEU A 473 -27.17 21.55 13.17
CA LEU A 473 -25.90 20.88 12.91
C LEU A 473 -25.79 20.34 11.47
N LEU A 474 -26.83 19.69 10.97
CA LEU A 474 -26.76 19.06 9.63
C LEU A 474 -26.83 20.12 8.52
N GLU A 475 -27.63 21.17 8.71
CA GLU A 475 -27.67 22.31 7.79
C GLU A 475 -26.31 23.02 7.71
N VAL A 476 -25.65 23.21 8.87
CA VAL A 476 -24.32 23.83 8.92
C VAL A 476 -23.26 22.97 8.26
N MET A 477 -23.30 21.65 8.43
CA MET A 477 -22.36 20.71 7.80
C MET A 477 -22.44 20.82 6.27
N GLU A 478 -23.64 20.70 5.70
CA GLU A 478 -23.88 20.81 4.25
C GLU A 478 -23.48 22.19 3.71
N ALA A 479 -23.82 23.27 4.43
CA ALA A 479 -23.51 24.63 4.04
C ALA A 479 -22.00 24.90 4.01
N VAL A 480 -21.25 24.40 5.00
CA VAL A 480 -19.79 24.56 5.11
C VAL A 480 -19.09 23.74 4.03
N GLU A 481 -19.51 22.49 3.80
CA GLU A 481 -18.99 21.63 2.74
C GLU A 481 -19.12 22.29 1.37
N LYS A 482 -20.33 22.72 1.02
CA LYS A 482 -20.60 23.40 -0.25
C LYS A 482 -19.77 24.67 -0.40
N TYR A 483 -19.62 25.43 0.66
CA TYR A 483 -18.82 26.66 0.66
C TYR A 483 -17.33 26.35 0.48
N TYR A 484 -16.81 25.34 1.19
CA TYR A 484 -15.41 24.93 1.14
C TYR A 484 -15.05 24.42 -0.26
N SER A 485 -15.87 23.54 -0.83
CA SER A 485 -15.67 23.00 -2.18
C SER A 485 -15.64 24.12 -3.23
N ALA A 486 -16.61 25.06 -3.18
CA ALA A 486 -16.64 26.22 -4.06
C ALA A 486 -15.44 27.17 -3.84
N LEU A 487 -14.95 27.31 -2.60
CA LEU A 487 -13.75 28.08 -2.30
C LEU A 487 -12.51 27.43 -2.92
N CYS A 488 -12.37 26.12 -2.77
CA CYS A 488 -11.27 25.35 -3.37
C CYS A 488 -11.28 25.46 -4.90
N GLU A 489 -12.42 25.26 -5.55
CA GLU A 489 -12.59 25.45 -6.98
C GLU A 489 -12.18 26.86 -7.44
N ARG A 490 -12.63 27.90 -6.71
CA ARG A 490 -12.26 29.28 -7.02
C ARG A 490 -10.77 29.52 -6.86
N VAL A 491 -10.14 28.97 -5.84
CA VAL A 491 -8.68 29.04 -5.61
C VAL A 491 -7.96 28.35 -6.75
N ILE A 492 -8.36 27.14 -7.09
CA ILE A 492 -7.77 26.36 -8.20
C ILE A 492 -7.92 27.11 -9.52
N ASN A 493 -9.12 27.64 -9.83
CA ASN A 493 -9.39 28.41 -11.04
C ASN A 493 -8.65 29.76 -11.08
N GLY A 494 -8.40 30.37 -9.92
CA GLY A 494 -7.64 31.62 -9.79
C GLY A 494 -6.12 31.43 -9.76
N MET A 495 -5.62 30.21 -9.63
CA MET A 495 -4.20 29.93 -9.71
C MET A 495 -3.70 30.28 -11.12
N LYS A 496 -2.59 31.04 -11.19
CA LYS A 496 -1.83 31.20 -12.43
C LYS A 496 -1.07 29.89 -12.70
N LEU A 497 -1.83 28.84 -12.91
CA LEU A 497 -1.30 27.58 -13.39
C LEU A 497 -1.04 27.79 -14.88
N GLU A 498 0.20 27.63 -15.29
CA GLU A 498 0.59 27.63 -16.70
C GLU A 498 0.02 26.41 -17.46
N ASP A 499 -0.63 25.50 -16.71
CA ASP A 499 -1.12 24.21 -17.17
C ASP A 499 -2.60 24.00 -16.74
N GLU A 500 -3.51 23.95 -17.72
CA GLU A 500 -4.92 23.63 -17.50
C GLU A 500 -5.12 22.21 -16.98
N SER A 501 -4.24 21.26 -17.36
CA SER A 501 -4.28 19.87 -16.90
C SER A 501 -4.09 19.76 -15.38
N LYS A 502 -3.18 20.57 -14.81
CA LYS A 502 -2.98 20.62 -13.36
C LYS A 502 -4.20 21.22 -12.64
N ARG A 503 -4.95 22.08 -13.32
CA ARG A 503 -6.20 22.62 -12.81
C ARG A 503 -7.29 21.56 -12.80
N ASP A 504 -7.47 20.84 -13.91
CA ASP A 504 -8.46 19.76 -14.03
C ASP A 504 -8.17 18.65 -13.01
N GLU A 505 -6.91 18.37 -12.76
CA GLU A 505 -6.46 17.44 -11.75
C GLU A 505 -6.83 17.87 -10.32
N LEU A 506 -6.49 19.11 -9.95
CA LEU A 506 -6.83 19.66 -8.63
C LEU A 506 -8.35 19.74 -8.44
N LEU A 507 -9.11 20.00 -9.51
CA LEU A 507 -10.57 19.94 -9.48
C LEU A 507 -11.06 18.51 -9.26
N SER A 508 -10.50 17.54 -9.96
CA SER A 508 -10.85 16.12 -9.76
C SER A 508 -10.48 15.62 -8.36
N GLU A 509 -9.34 16.07 -7.82
CA GLU A 509 -8.95 15.78 -6.43
C GLU A 509 -9.93 16.40 -5.43
N ASN A 510 -10.35 17.66 -5.66
CA ASN A 510 -11.37 18.31 -4.84
C ASN A 510 -12.72 17.57 -4.90
N ASP A 511 -13.13 17.08 -6.06
CA ASP A 511 -14.35 16.29 -6.21
C ASP A 511 -14.26 14.95 -5.48
N SER A 512 -13.07 14.34 -5.41
CA SER A 512 -12.85 13.08 -4.69
C SER A 512 -12.97 13.20 -3.17
N HIS A 513 -12.92 14.42 -2.63
CA HIS A 513 -13.13 14.68 -1.21
C HIS A 513 -14.60 14.53 -0.77
N SER A 514 -15.55 14.40 -1.70
CA SER A 514 -16.98 14.28 -1.37
C SER A 514 -17.30 13.08 -0.48
N GLU A 515 -16.63 11.94 -0.69
CA GLU A 515 -16.80 10.74 0.13
C GLU A 515 -16.34 10.96 1.59
N ASP A 516 -15.25 11.70 1.78
CA ASP A 516 -14.78 12.08 3.12
C ASP A 516 -15.74 13.07 3.81
N PHE A 517 -16.39 13.95 3.05
CA PHE A 517 -17.39 14.87 3.58
C PHE A 517 -18.69 14.14 3.93
N ASP A 518 -19.11 13.17 3.11
CA ASP A 518 -20.21 12.28 3.45
C ASP A 518 -19.95 11.56 4.78
N THR A 519 -18.71 11.09 5.00
CA THR A 519 -18.29 10.49 6.27
C THR A 519 -18.47 11.46 7.44
N LEU A 520 -18.00 12.72 7.31
CA LEU A 520 -18.21 13.75 8.35
C LEU A 520 -19.68 14.04 8.62
N ASN A 521 -20.50 14.13 7.56
CA ASN A 521 -21.95 14.35 7.67
C ASN A 521 -22.63 13.21 8.42
N ILE A 522 -22.16 12.00 8.21
CA ILE A 522 -22.64 10.81 8.91
C ILE A 522 -22.34 10.89 10.39
N MET A 523 -21.08 11.16 10.74
CA MET A 523 -20.68 11.34 12.14
C MET A 523 -21.52 12.42 12.83
N ALA A 524 -21.80 13.52 12.12
CA ALA A 524 -22.60 14.62 12.66
C ALA A 524 -24.05 14.21 12.98
N LYS A 525 -24.67 13.25 12.26
CA LYS A 525 -26.05 12.79 12.51
C LYS A 525 -26.27 12.20 13.91
N GLU A 526 -25.23 11.69 14.52
CA GLU A 526 -25.27 11.13 15.88
C GLU A 526 -25.29 12.22 16.98
N HIS A 527 -25.13 13.50 16.59
CA HIS A 527 -25.04 14.62 17.51
C HIS A 527 -26.19 15.62 17.33
N ARG A 528 -26.53 16.31 18.43
CA ARG A 528 -27.61 17.33 18.41
C ARG A 528 -27.12 18.74 18.19
N THR A 529 -25.86 19.01 18.52
CA THR A 529 -25.28 20.36 18.47
C THR A 529 -23.88 20.34 17.88
N LEU A 530 -23.51 21.40 17.17
CA LEU A 530 -22.18 21.57 16.60
C LEU A 530 -21.07 21.50 17.66
N THR A 531 -21.27 22.15 18.80
CA THR A 531 -20.30 22.12 19.90
C THR A 531 -20.11 20.70 20.42
N GLY A 532 -21.22 19.98 20.69
CA GLY A 532 -21.15 18.59 21.15
C GLY A 532 -20.45 17.65 20.16
N PHE A 533 -20.66 17.85 18.85
CA PHE A 533 -19.94 17.14 17.81
C PHE A 533 -18.43 17.43 17.85
N LEU A 534 -18.04 18.70 17.87
CA LEU A 534 -16.64 19.11 17.87
C LEU A 534 -15.91 18.72 19.16
N ASP A 535 -16.58 18.82 20.33
CA ASP A 535 -16.02 18.43 21.62
C ASP A 535 -15.71 16.94 21.63
N LYS A 536 -16.66 16.12 21.14
CA LYS A 536 -16.46 14.68 21.05
C LYS A 536 -15.28 14.34 20.13
N LEU A 537 -15.23 14.90 18.92
CA LEU A 537 -14.11 14.71 18.00
C LEU A 537 -12.76 15.13 18.61
N THR A 538 -12.72 16.20 19.39
CA THR A 538 -11.48 16.71 19.98
C THR A 538 -11.00 15.83 21.13
N LEU A 539 -11.92 15.37 22.00
CA LEU A 539 -11.60 14.52 23.15
C LEU A 539 -11.12 13.12 22.71
N GLU A 540 -11.55 12.68 21.53
CA GLU A 540 -11.26 11.34 21.01
C GLU A 540 -10.04 11.30 20.08
N THR A 541 -9.63 12.45 19.51
CA THR A 541 -8.40 12.52 18.67
C THR A 541 -7.11 12.39 19.49
N ASP A 542 -7.14 12.57 20.81
CA ASP A 542 -6.00 12.43 21.71
C ASP A 542 -5.76 10.98 22.19
N VAL A 543 -6.33 9.96 21.50
CA VAL A 543 -6.01 8.56 21.80
C VAL A 543 -4.52 8.32 21.47
N PRO A 544 -3.70 7.87 22.43
CA PRO A 544 -2.28 7.68 22.23
C PRO A 544 -2.01 6.70 21.09
N THR A 545 -1.29 7.15 20.06
CA THR A 545 -0.90 6.35 18.88
C THR A 545 0.24 5.35 19.17
N ALA A 546 0.68 5.24 20.42
CA ALA A 546 1.76 4.39 20.90
C ALA A 546 1.25 3.35 21.90
N ASP A 547 0.04 2.85 21.74
CA ASP A 547 -0.43 1.71 22.50
C ASP A 547 0.01 0.43 21.79
N ASP A 548 0.77 -0.43 22.48
CA ASP A 548 1.17 -1.74 21.97
C ASP A 548 -0.05 -2.65 21.70
N ASP A 549 -1.23 -2.29 22.25
CA ASP A 549 -2.51 -2.93 22.04
C ASP A 549 -3.47 -2.07 21.20
N ALA A 550 -3.13 -1.77 19.95
CA ALA A 550 -3.98 -1.05 18.99
C ALA A 550 -4.48 -1.97 17.88
N LEU A 551 -5.73 -1.76 17.43
CA LEU A 551 -6.28 -2.42 16.23
C LEU A 551 -5.44 -2.08 14.98
N HIS A 552 -5.38 -3.00 14.03
CA HIS A 552 -4.70 -2.78 12.76
C HIS A 552 -5.69 -2.54 11.64
N ILE A 553 -5.64 -1.36 11.01
CA ILE A 553 -6.31 -1.08 9.74
C ILE A 553 -5.23 -1.03 8.67
N SER A 554 -5.40 -1.78 7.59
CA SER A 554 -4.37 -1.85 6.56
C SER A 554 -4.93 -2.14 5.18
N THR A 555 -4.32 -1.53 4.16
CA THR A 555 -4.53 -2.05 2.82
C THR A 555 -3.92 -3.46 2.71
N ILE A 556 -4.50 -4.31 1.87
CA ILE A 556 -4.04 -5.69 1.65
C ILE A 556 -2.56 -5.71 1.26
N HIS A 557 -2.13 -4.76 0.42
CA HIS A 557 -0.73 -4.64 0.00
C HIS A 557 0.22 -4.38 1.19
N SER A 558 -0.20 -3.55 2.13
CA SER A 558 0.60 -3.22 3.33
C SER A 558 0.54 -4.33 4.39
N ALA A 559 -0.50 -5.17 4.36
CA ALA A 559 -0.65 -6.33 5.23
C ALA A 559 0.14 -7.57 4.75
N LYS A 560 0.72 -7.53 3.53
CA LYS A 560 1.54 -8.64 3.04
C LYS A 560 2.74 -8.85 3.97
N GLY A 561 2.95 -10.11 4.38
CA GLY A 561 3.99 -10.48 5.36
C GLY A 561 3.52 -10.44 6.80
N LEU A 562 2.40 -9.76 7.11
CA LEU A 562 1.80 -9.76 8.45
C LEU A 562 0.83 -10.93 8.63
N GLU A 563 0.40 -11.16 9.88
CA GLU A 563 -0.55 -12.23 10.24
C GLU A 563 -1.26 -11.88 11.55
N PHE A 564 -2.56 -12.16 11.63
CA PHE A 564 -3.41 -11.76 12.74
C PHE A 564 -4.35 -12.88 13.15
N PRO A 565 -4.63 -13.07 14.46
CA PRO A 565 -5.62 -14.02 14.93
C PRO A 565 -7.01 -13.81 14.31
N VAL A 566 -7.45 -12.56 14.21
CA VAL A 566 -8.77 -12.19 13.66
C VAL A 566 -8.58 -11.23 12.49
N VAL A 567 -9.16 -11.56 11.33
CA VAL A 567 -9.11 -10.72 10.13
C VAL A 567 -10.53 -10.42 9.66
N ILE A 568 -10.77 -9.15 9.36
CA ILE A 568 -12.01 -8.64 8.78
C ILE A 568 -11.67 -8.03 7.42
N ILE A 569 -12.23 -8.58 6.34
CA ILE A 569 -12.04 -8.06 4.97
C ILE A 569 -13.27 -7.25 4.61
N LEU A 570 -13.07 -6.00 4.19
CA LEU A 570 -14.14 -5.07 3.81
C LEU A 570 -14.49 -5.19 2.33
N ASP A 571 -15.72 -4.77 2.00
CA ASP A 571 -16.18 -4.53 0.62
C ASP A 571 -16.09 -5.76 -0.30
N CYS A 572 -16.34 -6.96 0.17
CA CYS A 572 -16.27 -8.20 -0.63
C CYS A 572 -17.38 -8.27 -1.68
N ALA A 573 -17.38 -7.35 -2.63
CA ALA A 573 -18.40 -7.19 -3.68
C ALA A 573 -17.76 -6.90 -5.04
N ASP A 574 -18.38 -7.43 -6.10
CA ASP A 574 -17.94 -7.27 -7.49
C ASP A 574 -17.76 -5.81 -7.89
N GLY A 575 -16.61 -5.50 -8.49
CA GLY A 575 -16.21 -4.15 -8.91
C GLY A 575 -15.81 -3.22 -7.76
N ILE A 576 -15.72 -3.71 -6.52
CA ILE A 576 -15.16 -3.02 -5.36
C ILE A 576 -13.96 -3.81 -4.85
N PHE A 577 -14.18 -5.03 -4.39
CA PHE A 577 -13.15 -6.03 -4.14
C PHE A 577 -13.67 -7.43 -4.52
N PRO A 578 -13.29 -7.91 -5.70
CA PRO A 578 -12.32 -7.36 -6.67
C PRO A 578 -12.78 -6.06 -7.34
N ARG A 579 -11.82 -5.27 -7.83
CA ARG A 579 -12.09 -4.05 -8.63
C ARG A 579 -12.57 -4.34 -10.04
N VAL A 580 -12.45 -5.54 -10.47
CA VAL A 580 -12.98 -6.09 -11.72
C VAL A 580 -14.36 -6.72 -11.47
N THR A 581 -15.16 -6.82 -12.51
CA THR A 581 -16.46 -7.53 -12.46
C THR A 581 -16.32 -8.89 -13.12
N CYS A 582 -17.26 -9.80 -12.83
CA CYS A 582 -17.31 -11.13 -13.43
C CYS A 582 -17.28 -11.14 -14.96
N GLU A 583 -17.69 -10.06 -15.63
CA GLU A 583 -17.57 -9.91 -17.09
C GLU A 583 -16.12 -9.89 -17.59
N ASN A 584 -15.17 -9.48 -16.74
CA ASN A 584 -13.75 -9.43 -17.02
C ASN A 584 -12.96 -10.53 -16.27
N GLU A 585 -13.65 -11.56 -15.81
CA GLU A 585 -13.04 -12.73 -15.19
C GLU A 585 -11.94 -13.30 -16.08
N HIS A 586 -10.83 -13.69 -15.46
CA HIS A 586 -9.64 -14.20 -16.12
C HIS A 586 -8.80 -13.18 -16.94
N SER A 587 -9.09 -11.89 -16.80
CA SER A 587 -8.16 -10.86 -17.29
C SER A 587 -6.88 -10.82 -16.46
N GLU A 588 -5.83 -10.20 -16.96
CA GLU A 588 -4.60 -10.00 -16.16
C GLU A 588 -4.84 -9.17 -14.89
N ASP A 589 -5.80 -8.25 -14.90
CA ASP A 589 -6.15 -7.44 -13.74
C ASP A 589 -6.96 -8.26 -12.73
N ASP A 590 -7.81 -9.17 -13.21
CA ASP A 590 -8.56 -10.11 -12.38
C ASP A 590 -7.62 -11.10 -11.66
N GLU A 591 -6.63 -11.63 -12.35
CA GLU A 591 -5.61 -12.49 -11.74
C GLU A 591 -4.82 -11.77 -10.61
N GLU A 592 -4.55 -10.46 -10.74
CA GLU A 592 -3.92 -9.68 -9.67
C GLU A 592 -4.88 -9.48 -8.49
N GLU A 593 -6.16 -9.17 -8.75
CA GLU A 593 -7.18 -9.02 -7.72
C GLU A 593 -7.45 -10.34 -6.98
N LEU A 594 -7.47 -11.47 -7.69
CA LEU A 594 -7.59 -12.81 -7.10
C LEU A 594 -6.43 -13.10 -6.12
N ARG A 595 -5.20 -12.78 -6.51
CA ARG A 595 -4.05 -12.90 -5.60
C ARG A 595 -4.14 -11.95 -4.42
N CYS A 596 -4.67 -10.73 -4.60
CA CYS A 596 -4.96 -9.83 -3.47
C CYS A 596 -5.98 -10.46 -2.51
N PHE A 597 -7.03 -11.10 -3.04
CA PHE A 597 -8.05 -11.78 -2.25
C PHE A 597 -7.47 -12.95 -1.46
N TYR A 598 -6.65 -13.78 -2.12
CA TYR A 598 -5.90 -14.86 -1.47
C TYR A 598 -4.98 -14.34 -0.35
N VAL A 599 -4.23 -13.26 -0.61
CA VAL A 599 -3.38 -12.64 0.41
C VAL A 599 -4.22 -12.20 1.59
N ALA A 600 -5.36 -11.52 1.38
CA ALA A 600 -6.23 -11.05 2.45
C ALA A 600 -6.73 -12.21 3.33
N MET A 601 -7.28 -13.28 2.73
CA MET A 601 -7.76 -14.45 3.46
C MET A 601 -6.65 -15.11 4.29
N THR A 602 -5.46 -15.27 3.70
CA THR A 602 -4.32 -15.96 4.32
C THR A 602 -3.56 -15.12 5.36
N ARG A 603 -4.05 -13.91 5.70
CA ARG A 603 -3.56 -13.17 6.88
C ARG A 603 -4.18 -13.67 8.17
N ALA A 604 -5.34 -14.32 8.09
CA ALA A 604 -6.05 -14.84 9.25
C ALA A 604 -5.40 -16.13 9.80
N LYS A 605 -5.30 -16.20 11.14
CA LYS A 605 -4.88 -17.39 11.88
C LYS A 605 -6.08 -18.21 12.33
N ASN A 606 -7.03 -17.59 13.04
CA ASN A 606 -8.11 -18.26 13.73
C ASN A 606 -9.49 -17.93 13.19
N GLN A 607 -9.76 -16.66 12.87
CA GLN A 607 -11.07 -16.17 12.47
C GLN A 607 -10.96 -15.28 11.23
N LEU A 608 -11.83 -15.54 10.26
CA LEU A 608 -11.93 -14.78 9.02
C LEU A 608 -13.36 -14.32 8.83
N TYR A 609 -13.55 -13.01 8.75
CA TYR A 609 -14.81 -12.35 8.43
C TYR A 609 -14.67 -11.61 7.10
N MET A 610 -15.64 -11.77 6.23
CA MET A 610 -15.74 -11.09 4.94
C MET A 610 -17.05 -10.31 4.94
N ILE A 611 -17.00 -9.00 4.74
CA ILE A 611 -18.19 -8.15 4.76
C ILE A 611 -18.58 -7.79 3.32
N GLN A 612 -19.84 -8.03 2.97
CA GLN A 612 -20.37 -7.80 1.64
C GLN A 612 -21.53 -6.81 1.71
N PRO A 613 -21.35 -5.54 1.30
CA PRO A 613 -22.45 -4.61 1.13
C PRO A 613 -23.33 -5.02 -0.06
N LYS A 614 -24.67 -4.99 0.11
CA LYS A 614 -25.63 -5.21 -0.99
C LYS A 614 -25.78 -3.98 -1.89
N TYR A 615 -25.53 -2.80 -1.32
CA TYR A 615 -25.58 -1.52 -2.04
C TYR A 615 -24.31 -0.71 -1.77
N ALA A 616 -23.75 -0.15 -2.81
CA ALA A 616 -22.56 0.71 -2.73
C ALA A 616 -22.76 2.02 -3.50
N ALA A 617 -22.13 3.07 -3.02
CA ALA A 617 -22.13 4.35 -3.71
C ALA A 617 -21.18 4.31 -4.90
N ARG A 618 -21.72 4.42 -6.13
CA ARG A 618 -20.94 4.57 -7.36
C ARG A 618 -21.35 5.83 -8.08
N TYR A 619 -20.40 6.69 -8.39
CA TYR A 619 -20.66 7.97 -9.11
C TYR A 619 -21.79 8.81 -8.48
N GLY A 620 -21.87 8.82 -7.13
CA GLY A 620 -22.91 9.57 -6.40
C GLY A 620 -24.32 8.95 -6.43
N ARG A 621 -24.45 7.67 -6.82
CA ARG A 621 -25.70 6.90 -6.78
C ARG A 621 -25.48 5.61 -6.01
N MET A 622 -26.49 5.23 -5.22
CA MET A 622 -26.52 3.90 -4.59
C MET A 622 -26.91 2.87 -5.66
N GLU A 623 -26.04 1.93 -5.91
CA GLU A 623 -26.23 0.82 -6.85
C GLU A 623 -26.18 -0.50 -6.10
N GLN A 624 -27.00 -1.45 -6.51
CA GLN A 624 -26.93 -2.81 -6.00
C GLN A 624 -25.67 -3.48 -6.56
N VAL A 625 -24.88 -4.11 -5.70
CA VAL A 625 -23.66 -4.83 -6.04
C VAL A 625 -23.80 -6.31 -5.73
N ALA A 626 -23.23 -7.16 -6.58
CA ALA A 626 -23.18 -8.59 -6.36
C ALA A 626 -22.07 -8.96 -5.36
N PRO A 627 -22.15 -10.10 -4.67
CA PRO A 627 -21.01 -10.66 -3.96
C PRO A 627 -19.78 -10.76 -4.86
N SER A 628 -18.58 -10.76 -4.27
CA SER A 628 -17.35 -11.07 -5.00
C SER A 628 -17.52 -12.39 -5.76
N HIS A 629 -17.24 -12.38 -7.08
CA HIS A 629 -17.37 -13.59 -7.89
C HIS A 629 -16.42 -14.71 -7.44
N TYR A 630 -15.34 -14.40 -6.73
CA TYR A 630 -14.45 -15.40 -6.13
C TYR A 630 -15.09 -16.24 -5.01
N LEU A 631 -16.23 -15.80 -4.47
CA LEU A 631 -16.98 -16.53 -3.45
C LEU A 631 -18.15 -17.34 -4.04
N THR A 632 -18.44 -17.15 -5.33
CA THR A 632 -19.51 -17.88 -6.02
C THR A 632 -19.11 -19.33 -6.25
N GLY A 633 -19.90 -20.27 -5.75
CA GLY A 633 -19.59 -21.71 -5.81
C GLY A 633 -18.73 -22.23 -4.66
N GLU A 634 -18.39 -21.38 -3.69
CA GLU A 634 -17.56 -21.71 -2.53
C GLU A 634 -18.39 -21.75 -1.22
N GLU A 635 -19.73 -21.77 -1.30
CA GLU A 635 -20.66 -21.64 -0.16
C GLU A 635 -20.51 -22.76 0.88
N GLU A 636 -19.89 -23.88 0.55
CA GLU A 636 -19.58 -24.95 1.50
C GLU A 636 -18.38 -24.64 2.42
N TYR A 637 -17.58 -23.61 2.10
CA TYR A 637 -16.37 -23.25 2.82
C TYR A 637 -16.50 -22.01 3.71
N PHE A 638 -17.70 -21.40 3.75
CA PHE A 638 -18.00 -20.30 4.65
C PHE A 638 -19.47 -20.33 5.11
N GLU A 639 -19.74 -19.70 6.24
CA GLU A 639 -21.11 -19.46 6.73
C GLU A 639 -21.63 -18.14 6.16
N LEU A 640 -22.81 -18.18 5.53
CA LEU A 640 -23.51 -16.96 5.13
C LEU A 640 -24.34 -16.46 6.31
N VAL A 641 -24.10 -15.24 6.75
CA VAL A 641 -24.71 -14.63 7.92
C VAL A 641 -25.35 -13.30 7.50
N ASP A 642 -26.54 -13.01 8.00
CA ASP A 642 -27.15 -11.70 7.83
C ASP A 642 -26.69 -10.68 8.89
N GLU A 643 -27.16 -9.45 8.77
CA GLU A 643 -26.87 -8.37 9.71
C GLU A 643 -27.39 -8.61 11.15
N THR A 644 -28.29 -9.59 11.35
CA THR A 644 -28.79 -9.98 12.68
C THR A 644 -27.92 -11.04 13.35
N GLY A 645 -26.96 -11.62 12.60
CA GLY A 645 -26.11 -12.71 13.07
C GLY A 645 -26.77 -14.08 12.96
N GLU A 646 -27.91 -14.20 12.26
CA GLU A 646 -28.58 -15.48 12.03
C GLU A 646 -28.04 -16.16 10.76
N SER A 647 -27.69 -17.42 10.86
CA SER A 647 -27.19 -18.24 9.75
C SER A 647 -28.34 -18.69 8.85
N PHE A 648 -28.20 -18.50 7.53
CA PHE A 648 -29.20 -18.94 6.53
C PHE A 648 -29.19 -20.46 6.27
N LEU A 649 -28.38 -21.27 6.95
CA LEU A 649 -28.23 -22.71 6.70
C LEU A 649 -29.35 -23.59 7.29
N GLU A 650 -30.49 -23.04 7.75
CA GLU A 650 -31.67 -23.79 8.23
C GLU A 650 -32.93 -23.65 7.34
N LEU A 651 -32.80 -23.42 6.03
CA LEU A 651 -33.94 -23.50 5.12
C LEU A 651 -33.74 -24.51 4.00
#